data_9d230a8ffae3a91b1411ca33f1682181
#
_entry.id   9d230a8ffae3a91b1411ca33f1682181
#
_cell.length_a   1.000
_cell.length_b   1.000
_cell.length_c   1.000
_cell.angle_alpha   90.00
_cell.angle_beta   90.00
_cell.angle_gamma   90.00
#
_symmetry.space_group_name_H-M   'P 1'
#
loop_
_entity.id
_entity.type
_entity.pdbx_description
1 polymer ?
#
loop_
_entity_poly.entity_id
_entity_poly.type
_entity_poly.pdbx_seq_one_letter_code
_entity_poly.pdbx_strand_id
1 'polypeptide(L)'
;MAVPACAAFLLGGTFVSCSDDLLTGQPSWLGESIYEELESGRHGNFSETLKLINAQDEDYASVLRKTGSKTLFVADDAAWAEFYKNNPWGVKSIEDMTDAQKKLLFKANMINSAYLVELLGNVPSSTADEPVEGSCMRRATSVNIMDSVPLVTRDKYPVVNAARVNMETGKQVDYWSAVRNKEQVNMLQDDGVQSMIHFMPKFMLNNNITSDDVTFLTNGEIKSNEGAFVNGKVITQKDITCQNGYIHVLEGVAIPLDNMANVIANNPQFSIYSRLLDRFSYPHFDATVNREYHRQYGGQDQDTSIYVRKYFNNHSNVPFERMDDNTQVATVLPYDPGWNLYRLSSTSGITFQNDAAAMLVPTDAALKKYLETDGADLNERYGKAGDGETAWDNAPDAVVLPLLQNTMLTSLKSAVPSQFPSINNTAGERMGVEKGDIDSVLWACNGVIYQTNKVYVAPEYVSVYYPCVIRANDDLHIVYSVVQRDSRTSSDNTDAEGYYAYLNNMGSKLSFIIPTDNALQTYYDPVSYKRTNTRDESTALAYKFKMDGVRVTADLYPVDWTTLDDLGRGIISEEPTRDFTVGSNEKNDAFFHFKDILNNSLAVGTFVPGQKFYQSKTGSPIIVEWEGSTIKGVAGSFQYERGYFIPVTEKYEKESGNGQSYVVDSEPLMSTFTSPYAAITDSLKTDRFGSFANLLESMVNTTDGANHTTMDKCLPTLNNYHYTIYVPTNETVDALVEAHKLPTWDDIDAIQSCIEIIDDKIAKEEETAGDVVTDLIAQLTEQRNYLDEQAQEMALVINNFVNYHIQDNSVFVEGQEHSNDVYESSCLDTLTNRFVKLYVNYQQGGDLTVTDNTGKTHRVDKECCNILTRQYYFNGSSLLKSNGCTRIFSSSYAVIHQIDTPLVPFENCYYDPAEYDKVQEVLAEHPVVAPDVNPTPNPIKRRR
;
A
#
# COMPACT_ATOMS: atom_id res chain seq x y z
N MET A 1 -21.67 18.74 10.29
CA MET A 1 -22.12 20.00 10.91
C MET A 1 -21.81 19.94 12.39
N ALA A 2 -20.77 20.61 12.81
CA ALA A 2 -20.58 21.23 14.13
C ALA A 2 -19.14 21.79 14.14
N VAL A 3 -19.07 23.08 14.00
CA VAL A 3 -17.85 23.88 14.20
C VAL A 3 -17.63 23.98 15.71
N PRO A 4 -16.50 23.60 16.28
CA PRO A 4 -16.15 24.08 17.60
C PRO A 4 -15.46 25.43 17.47
N ALA A 5 -16.19 26.47 17.90
CA ALA A 5 -15.64 27.77 18.17
C ALA A 5 -14.57 27.64 19.27
N CYS A 6 -13.35 28.11 19.01
CA CYS A 6 -12.40 28.42 20.05
C CYS A 6 -12.97 29.57 20.90
N ALA A 7 -13.51 29.23 22.06
CA ALA A 7 -13.89 30.22 23.05
C ALA A 7 -12.62 30.72 23.74
N ALA A 8 -12.21 31.94 23.36
CA ALA A 8 -11.30 32.74 24.18
C ALA A 8 -12.00 33.02 25.51
N PHE A 9 -11.51 32.44 26.60
CA PHE A 9 -11.91 32.81 27.93
C PHE A 9 -11.31 34.21 28.27
N LEU A 10 -12.08 35.22 27.96
CA LEU A 10 -11.94 36.53 28.60
C LEU A 10 -12.59 36.39 29.97
N LEU A 11 -11.79 36.09 30.97
CA LEU A 11 -12.15 36.32 32.37
C LEU A 11 -12.09 37.83 32.60
N GLY A 12 -13.24 38.48 32.45
CA GLY A 12 -13.47 39.82 32.96
C GLY A 12 -13.47 39.78 34.47
N GLY A 13 -12.30 39.87 35.08
CA GLY A 13 -12.18 40.21 36.50
C GLY A 13 -12.43 41.68 36.66
N THR A 14 -13.55 42.06 37.28
CA THR A 14 -13.73 43.41 37.80
C THR A 14 -12.67 43.66 38.85
N PHE A 15 -11.63 44.43 38.49
CA PHE A 15 -10.71 44.97 39.49
C PHE A 15 -11.46 45.99 40.35
N VAL A 16 -11.76 45.62 41.55
CA VAL A 16 -12.05 46.56 42.61
C VAL A 16 -10.71 47.25 42.90
N SER A 17 -10.61 48.52 42.57
CA SER A 17 -9.50 49.40 42.92
C SER A 17 -9.39 49.45 44.44
N CYS A 18 -8.47 48.68 45.02
CA CYS A 18 -7.96 49.00 46.37
C CYS A 18 -6.96 50.16 46.24
N SER A 19 -7.20 51.14 46.98
CA SER A 19 -6.36 52.37 47.12
C SER A 19 -4.87 52.05 47.24
N ASP A 20 -4.07 52.79 46.53
CA ASP A 20 -2.63 52.67 46.29
C ASP A 20 -1.71 52.83 47.52
N ASP A 21 -2.22 52.92 48.71
CA ASP A 21 -1.43 53.32 49.88
C ASP A 21 -0.92 52.21 50.81
N LEU A 22 -1.13 50.93 50.46
CA LEU A 22 -0.74 49.83 51.34
C LEU A 22 0.39 48.92 50.87
N LEU A 23 0.95 49.13 49.67
CA LEU A 23 2.04 48.33 49.13
C LEU A 23 3.20 49.15 48.57
N THR A 24 3.74 50.07 49.30
CA THR A 24 4.97 50.79 48.90
C THR A 24 6.26 50.07 49.33
N GLY A 25 6.16 48.89 49.90
CA GLY A 25 7.31 48.06 50.19
C GLY A 25 7.15 46.71 49.47
N GLN A 26 7.74 46.52 48.29
CA GLN A 26 7.90 45.16 47.73
C GLN A 26 8.66 44.33 48.76
N PRO A 27 8.20 43.04 49.03
CA PRO A 27 8.93 42.18 49.92
C PRO A 27 10.36 41.99 49.43
N SER A 28 11.35 42.20 50.26
CA SER A 28 12.77 42.07 49.89
C SER A 28 13.20 40.69 49.40
N TRP A 29 12.35 39.70 49.60
CA TRP A 29 12.56 38.33 49.12
C TRP A 29 12.11 38.10 47.68
N LEU A 30 11.38 39.04 47.03
CA LEU A 30 10.92 38.93 45.65
C LEU A 30 12.03 39.21 44.63
N GLY A 31 13.16 39.78 45.05
CA GLY A 31 14.26 40.12 44.14
C GLY A 31 13.96 41.37 43.29
N GLU A 32 14.81 41.62 42.35
CA GLU A 32 14.66 42.68 41.35
C GLU A 32 13.89 42.16 40.12
N SER A 33 13.35 43.05 39.29
CA SER A 33 12.75 42.73 38.02
C SER A 33 13.80 42.19 37.05
N ILE A 34 13.37 41.51 35.97
CA ILE A 34 14.28 41.01 34.92
C ILE A 34 15.19 42.12 34.40
N TYR A 35 14.67 43.32 34.15
CA TYR A 35 15.45 44.43 33.65
C TYR A 35 16.48 44.96 34.66
N GLU A 36 16.09 45.09 35.90
CA GLU A 36 16.98 45.57 37.01
C GLU A 36 18.07 44.53 37.29
N GLU A 37 17.73 43.24 37.24
CA GLU A 37 18.71 42.15 37.41
C GLU A 37 19.80 42.21 36.33
N LEU A 38 19.41 42.45 35.04
CA LEU A 38 20.37 42.65 33.93
C LEU A 38 21.23 43.90 34.13
N GLU A 39 20.64 45.02 34.66
CA GLU A 39 21.37 46.23 34.96
C GLU A 39 22.34 46.07 36.14
N SER A 40 22.01 45.16 37.08
CA SER A 40 22.78 45.00 38.34
C SER A 40 24.21 44.50 38.11
N GLY A 41 24.46 43.78 37.00
CA GLY A 41 25.73 43.17 36.70
C GLY A 41 26.12 41.98 37.60
N ARG A 42 25.23 41.51 38.50
CA ARG A 42 25.55 40.42 39.44
C ARG A 42 25.82 39.08 38.77
N HIS A 43 25.21 38.85 37.66
CA HIS A 43 25.31 37.59 36.89
C HIS A 43 26.09 37.71 35.58
N GLY A 44 26.68 38.86 35.30
CA GLY A 44 27.45 39.14 34.12
C GLY A 44 27.18 40.56 33.57
N ASN A 45 27.94 41.00 32.59
CA ASN A 45 27.68 42.25 31.91
C ASN A 45 26.77 42.03 30.71
N PHE A 46 25.61 42.68 30.69
CA PHE A 46 24.58 42.53 29.68
C PHE A 46 24.28 43.84 28.95
N SER A 47 25.31 44.66 28.71
CA SER A 47 25.12 45.99 28.11
C SER A 47 24.58 45.89 26.68
N GLU A 48 25.02 44.94 25.85
CA GLU A 48 24.51 44.72 24.51
C GLU A 48 23.06 44.15 24.52
N THR A 49 22.76 43.23 25.42
CA THR A 49 21.38 42.74 25.62
C THR A 49 20.43 43.85 26.05
N LEU A 50 20.87 44.76 26.95
CA LEU A 50 20.08 45.94 27.35
C LEU A 50 19.89 46.92 26.19
N LYS A 51 20.90 47.15 25.35
CA LYS A 51 20.76 47.93 24.11
C LYS A 51 19.72 47.32 23.18
N LEU A 52 19.72 45.99 23.01
CA LEU A 52 18.73 45.30 22.20
C LEU A 52 17.30 45.49 22.75
N ILE A 53 17.11 45.37 24.07
CA ILE A 53 15.82 45.60 24.73
C ILE A 53 15.34 47.05 24.53
N ASN A 54 16.24 48.04 24.73
CA ASN A 54 15.92 49.46 24.62
C ASN A 54 15.70 49.90 23.16
N ALA A 55 16.15 49.13 22.19
CA ALA A 55 15.96 49.41 20.75
C ALA A 55 14.62 48.87 20.22
N GLN A 56 13.76 48.30 21.05
CA GLN A 56 12.44 47.87 20.61
C GLN A 56 11.47 49.02 20.49
N ASP A 57 10.59 48.98 19.49
CA ASP A 57 9.53 50.00 19.28
C ASP A 57 8.46 50.00 20.37
N GLU A 58 8.28 48.90 21.06
CA GLU A 58 7.36 48.72 22.17
C GLU A 58 8.10 48.95 23.47
N ASP A 59 7.44 49.49 24.53
CA ASP A 59 8.07 49.79 25.82
C ASP A 59 8.37 48.51 26.62
N TYR A 60 9.17 47.60 26.01
CA TYR A 60 9.57 46.34 26.65
C TYR A 60 10.42 46.55 27.91
N ALA A 61 11.21 47.61 27.95
CA ALA A 61 11.99 47.95 29.13
C ALA A 61 11.08 48.22 30.34
N SER A 62 9.98 48.98 30.16
CA SER A 62 8.98 49.19 31.21
C SER A 62 8.24 47.91 31.59
N VAL A 63 7.90 47.08 30.61
CA VAL A 63 7.24 45.78 30.87
C VAL A 63 8.16 44.87 31.68
N LEU A 64 9.43 44.73 31.32
CA LEU A 64 10.39 43.90 32.02
C LEU A 64 10.77 44.48 33.42
N ARG A 65 10.53 45.77 33.68
CA ARG A 65 10.70 46.39 35.00
C ARG A 65 9.53 46.14 35.96
N LYS A 66 8.32 45.94 35.41
CA LYS A 66 7.12 46.04 36.25
C LYS A 66 6.21 44.84 36.28
N THR A 67 6.04 44.17 35.17
CA THR A 67 4.92 43.24 34.99
C THR A 67 5.29 41.98 34.27
N GLY A 68 4.36 41.05 34.27
CA GLY A 68 4.38 39.84 33.47
C GLY A 68 5.01 38.67 34.14
N SER A 69 4.95 37.56 33.48
CA SER A 69 5.59 36.29 33.81
C SER A 69 6.40 35.88 32.59
N LYS A 70 7.71 36.10 32.63
CA LYS A 70 8.59 35.89 31.46
C LYS A 70 9.73 34.94 31.77
N THR A 71 10.17 34.26 30.74
CA THR A 71 11.48 33.62 30.70
C THR A 71 12.31 34.28 29.63
N LEU A 72 13.47 34.77 29.97
CA LEU A 72 14.37 35.42 29.06
C LEU A 72 15.70 34.68 28.96
N PHE A 73 16.10 34.35 27.71
CA PHE A 73 17.41 33.81 27.40
C PHE A 73 18.33 34.94 26.93
N VAL A 74 19.48 35.09 27.57
CA VAL A 74 20.37 36.23 27.32
C VAL A 74 21.81 35.80 27.09
N ALA A 75 22.53 36.53 26.27
CA ALA A 75 23.97 36.45 26.11
C ALA A 75 24.66 37.60 26.83
N ASP A 76 25.79 37.35 27.45
CA ASP A 76 26.62 38.39 28.05
C ASP A 76 27.43 39.15 26.98
N ASP A 77 28.08 40.24 27.36
CA ASP A 77 28.85 41.09 26.43
C ASP A 77 30.04 40.33 25.78
N ALA A 78 30.58 39.30 26.44
CA ALA A 78 31.64 38.47 25.85
C ALA A 78 31.09 37.60 24.72
N ALA A 79 29.92 37.02 24.91
CA ALA A 79 29.21 36.24 23.92
C ALA A 79 28.75 37.12 22.73
N TRP A 80 28.33 38.35 22.98
CA TRP A 80 28.03 39.34 21.94
C TRP A 80 29.27 39.73 21.15
N ALA A 81 30.42 39.98 21.80
CA ALA A 81 31.66 40.28 21.13
C ALA A 81 32.11 39.13 20.19
N GLU A 82 31.87 37.88 20.57
CA GLU A 82 32.16 36.72 19.71
C GLU A 82 31.19 36.66 18.54
N PHE A 83 29.90 36.92 18.76
CA PHE A 83 28.88 36.96 17.71
C PHE A 83 29.22 38.00 16.64
N TYR A 84 29.68 39.18 17.02
CA TYR A 84 30.04 40.25 16.06
C TYR A 84 31.26 39.91 15.18
N LYS A 85 32.10 38.97 15.57
CA LYS A 85 33.21 38.49 14.73
C LYS A 85 32.74 37.65 13.56
N ASN A 86 31.75 36.80 13.82
CA ASN A 86 31.23 35.89 12.80
C ASN A 86 29.76 35.58 13.06
N ASN A 87 28.87 36.15 12.25
CA ASN A 87 27.44 35.92 12.30
C ASN A 87 26.85 35.90 10.90
N PRO A 88 25.72 35.22 10.68
CA PRO A 88 25.09 35.08 9.35
C PRO A 88 24.50 36.37 8.81
N TRP A 89 24.33 37.39 9.65
CA TRP A 89 23.81 38.71 9.24
C TRP A 89 24.90 39.69 8.85
N GLY A 90 26.15 39.36 9.13
CA GLY A 90 27.29 40.24 8.84
C GLY A 90 27.32 41.55 9.65
N VAL A 91 26.55 41.61 10.76
CA VAL A 91 26.46 42.80 11.63
C VAL A 91 27.63 42.84 12.62
N LYS A 92 28.03 44.02 13.03
CA LYS A 92 29.11 44.25 13.97
C LYS A 92 28.70 44.97 15.25
N SER A 93 27.44 45.41 15.32
CA SER A 93 26.82 46.05 16.47
C SER A 93 25.29 45.93 16.39
N ILE A 94 24.58 46.26 17.47
CA ILE A 94 23.10 46.32 17.48
C ILE A 94 22.58 47.37 16.48
N GLU A 95 23.30 48.44 16.30
CA GLU A 95 22.94 49.54 15.40
C GLU A 95 22.95 49.12 13.92
N ASP A 96 23.82 48.19 13.56
CA ASP A 96 23.87 47.62 12.19
C ASP A 96 22.68 46.72 11.85
N MET A 97 21.96 46.24 12.85
CA MET A 97 20.78 45.40 12.65
C MET A 97 19.60 46.20 12.16
N THR A 98 18.83 45.62 11.26
CA THR A 98 17.50 46.12 10.88
C THR A 98 16.55 46.05 12.08
N ASP A 99 15.52 46.87 12.11
CA ASP A 99 14.50 46.80 13.17
C ASP A 99 13.82 45.44 13.24
N ALA A 100 13.58 44.79 12.07
CA ALA A 100 13.05 43.43 11.99
C ALA A 100 14.00 42.42 12.66
N GLN A 101 15.32 42.53 12.41
CA GLN A 101 16.32 41.66 13.05
C GLN A 101 16.38 41.84 14.56
N LYS A 102 16.38 43.08 15.04
CA LYS A 102 16.34 43.40 16.49
C LYS A 102 15.11 42.81 17.16
N LYS A 103 13.94 43.05 16.55
CA LYS A 103 12.65 42.59 17.06
C LYS A 103 12.58 41.09 17.11
N LEU A 104 12.96 40.42 16.03
CA LEU A 104 12.96 38.96 15.91
C LEU A 104 13.93 38.33 16.93
N LEU A 105 15.17 38.84 17.01
CA LEU A 105 16.19 38.32 17.92
C LEU A 105 15.75 38.44 19.39
N PHE A 106 15.18 39.56 19.79
CA PHE A 106 14.70 39.74 21.15
C PHE A 106 13.51 38.83 21.48
N LYS A 107 12.47 38.85 20.64
CA LYS A 107 11.25 38.09 20.88
C LYS A 107 11.46 36.55 20.78
N ALA A 108 12.36 36.07 19.94
CA ALA A 108 12.67 34.64 19.82
C ALA A 108 13.40 34.07 21.06
N ASN A 109 14.05 34.93 21.84
CA ASN A 109 14.71 34.59 23.08
C ASN A 109 13.87 34.87 24.32
N MET A 110 12.55 35.07 24.15
CA MET A 110 11.61 35.31 25.25
C MET A 110 10.40 34.39 25.15
N ILE A 111 10.02 33.80 26.28
CA ILE A 111 8.77 33.04 26.46
C ILE A 111 7.84 33.85 27.38
N ASN A 112 6.55 33.97 27.02
CA ASN A 112 5.51 34.65 27.75
C ASN A 112 4.97 33.87 28.96
N SER A 113 5.85 33.13 29.65
CA SER A 113 5.57 32.37 30.87
C SER A 113 6.88 32.21 31.64
N ALA A 114 6.82 32.14 32.97
CA ALA A 114 7.98 31.95 33.84
C ALA A 114 8.30 30.44 33.97
N TYR A 115 9.43 30.00 33.45
CA TYR A 115 9.90 28.63 33.51
C TYR A 115 11.28 28.52 34.15
N LEU A 116 11.40 27.68 35.15
CA LEU A 116 12.69 27.10 35.56
C LEU A 116 13.17 26.16 34.44
N VAL A 117 14.46 25.95 34.31
CA VAL A 117 15.04 25.06 33.27
C VAL A 117 14.40 23.67 33.31
N GLU A 118 14.15 23.15 34.51
CA GLU A 118 13.51 21.81 34.63
C GLU A 118 12.07 21.81 34.08
N LEU A 119 11.32 22.88 34.29
CA LEU A 119 9.93 23.02 33.83
C LEU A 119 9.82 23.25 32.31
N LEU A 120 10.87 23.76 31.68
CA LEU A 120 10.91 23.85 30.21
C LEU A 120 10.76 22.49 29.57
N GLY A 121 11.35 21.45 30.16
CA GLY A 121 11.31 20.07 29.67
C GLY A 121 10.00 19.31 29.91
N ASN A 122 8.99 19.93 30.56
CA ASN A 122 7.77 19.24 30.97
C ASN A 122 6.57 19.67 30.14
N VAL A 123 5.65 18.74 29.86
CA VAL A 123 4.38 19.03 29.17
C VAL A 123 3.22 18.74 30.11
N PRO A 124 2.15 19.56 30.15
CA PRO A 124 0.94 19.25 30.88
C PRO A 124 0.38 17.89 30.45
N SER A 125 -0.02 17.07 31.39
CA SER A 125 -0.69 15.80 31.07
C SER A 125 -2.16 16.07 30.73
N SER A 126 -2.67 15.33 29.72
CA SER A 126 -4.11 15.35 29.42
C SER A 126 -4.91 14.35 30.26
N THR A 127 -4.23 13.46 30.98
CA THR A 127 -4.83 12.30 31.68
C THR A 127 -4.41 12.17 33.13
N ALA A 128 -3.42 12.93 33.58
CA ALA A 128 -2.90 12.90 34.95
C ALA A 128 -2.82 14.31 35.54
N ASP A 129 -2.93 14.42 36.88
CA ASP A 129 -2.83 15.69 37.60
C ASP A 129 -1.39 16.24 37.62
N GLU A 130 -0.40 15.43 37.25
CA GLU A 130 1.02 15.81 37.22
C GLU A 130 1.50 15.95 35.79
N PRO A 131 2.39 16.92 35.49
CA PRO A 131 2.98 17.11 34.18
C PRO A 131 3.87 15.90 33.82
N VAL A 132 3.97 15.61 32.53
CA VAL A 132 4.90 14.58 32.03
C VAL A 132 6.31 15.18 31.97
N GLU A 133 7.15 14.77 32.92
CA GLU A 133 8.52 15.25 33.01
C GLU A 133 9.40 14.79 31.86
N GLY A 134 10.25 15.73 31.37
CA GLY A 134 11.22 15.40 30.32
C GLY A 134 10.58 14.95 29.01
N SER A 135 9.43 15.48 28.66
CA SER A 135 8.71 15.16 27.44
C SER A 135 8.67 16.30 26.41
N CYS A 136 9.14 17.49 26.79
CA CYS A 136 9.09 18.70 25.95
C CYS A 136 10.47 19.02 25.35
N MET A 137 10.50 19.23 24.02
CA MET A 137 11.71 19.71 23.31
C MET A 137 11.51 21.06 22.62
N ARG A 138 10.27 21.59 22.59
CA ARG A 138 9.99 22.87 21.93
C ARG A 138 9.04 23.71 22.76
N ARG A 139 9.31 25.02 22.79
CA ARG A 139 8.41 26.01 23.40
C ARG A 139 8.14 27.14 22.41
N ALA A 140 6.90 27.60 22.42
CA ALA A 140 6.52 28.80 21.70
C ALA A 140 7.24 30.03 22.28
N THR A 141 7.77 30.89 21.43
CA THR A 141 8.41 32.14 21.79
C THR A 141 7.42 33.30 21.73
N SER A 142 7.89 34.51 22.00
CA SER A 142 7.10 35.74 21.90
C SER A 142 7.05 36.34 20.49
N VAL A 143 7.59 35.66 19.47
CA VAL A 143 7.62 36.13 18.10
C VAL A 143 6.22 36.19 17.52
N ASN A 144 5.86 37.33 16.95
CA ASN A 144 4.74 37.42 16.03
C ASN A 144 5.27 37.29 14.59
N ILE A 145 4.92 36.21 13.92
CA ILE A 145 5.37 35.98 12.54
C ILE A 145 4.99 37.07 11.55
N MET A 146 3.97 37.86 11.88
CA MET A 146 3.52 39.01 11.06
C MET A 146 4.40 40.25 11.23
N ASP A 147 5.33 40.29 12.21
CA ASP A 147 6.25 41.41 12.39
C ASP A 147 7.20 41.60 11.18
N SER A 148 7.37 40.55 10.38
CA SER A 148 8.17 40.62 9.14
C SER A 148 7.53 39.79 8.07
N VAL A 149 6.88 40.41 7.11
CA VAL A 149 6.28 39.78 5.95
C VAL A 149 7.15 40.01 4.72
N PRO A 150 7.93 39.03 4.28
CA PRO A 150 8.80 39.17 3.13
C PRO A 150 8.03 39.36 1.82
N LEU A 151 8.62 40.16 0.92
CA LEU A 151 8.18 40.27 -0.47
C LEU A 151 8.85 39.19 -1.30
N VAL A 152 8.05 38.37 -1.97
CA VAL A 152 8.51 37.34 -2.90
C VAL A 152 8.21 37.82 -4.32
N THR A 153 9.23 37.99 -5.12
CA THR A 153 9.15 38.44 -6.52
C THR A 153 8.93 37.25 -7.47
N ARG A 154 8.39 37.51 -8.65
CA ARG A 154 8.01 36.50 -9.65
C ARG A 154 9.16 35.56 -10.02
N ASP A 155 10.40 36.06 -10.07
CA ASP A 155 11.59 35.25 -10.34
C ASP A 155 11.90 34.19 -9.25
N LYS A 156 11.29 34.33 -8.08
CA LYS A 156 11.37 33.39 -6.95
C LYS A 156 10.20 32.41 -6.88
N TYR A 157 9.22 32.52 -7.79
CA TYR A 157 8.12 31.55 -7.82
C TYR A 157 8.64 30.23 -8.36
N PRO A 158 8.18 29.09 -7.81
CA PRO A 158 8.55 27.78 -8.35
C PRO A 158 8.24 27.70 -9.84
N VAL A 159 9.16 27.09 -10.59
CA VAL A 159 8.98 26.86 -12.02
C VAL A 159 7.85 25.86 -12.24
N VAL A 160 7.03 26.10 -13.27
CA VAL A 160 5.98 25.16 -13.63
C VAL A 160 6.63 23.91 -14.24
N ASN A 161 6.41 22.75 -13.63
CA ASN A 161 6.95 21.50 -14.13
C ASN A 161 6.18 21.06 -15.38
N ALA A 162 6.85 20.98 -16.53
CA ALA A 162 6.27 20.55 -17.78
C ALA A 162 5.74 19.11 -17.74
N ALA A 163 6.33 18.24 -16.90
CA ALA A 163 5.88 16.87 -16.71
C ALA A 163 4.61 16.74 -15.86
N ARG A 164 4.18 17.82 -15.19
CA ARG A 164 2.95 17.80 -14.37
C ARG A 164 1.75 18.18 -15.23
N VAL A 165 1.07 17.17 -15.71
CA VAL A 165 -0.14 17.30 -16.54
C VAL A 165 -1.29 16.60 -15.84
N ASN A 166 -2.46 17.24 -15.80
CA ASN A 166 -3.69 16.55 -15.42
C ASN A 166 -4.06 15.58 -16.55
N MET A 167 -4.02 14.29 -16.25
CA MET A 167 -4.19 13.23 -17.25
C MET A 167 -5.59 13.19 -17.87
N GLU A 168 -6.62 13.71 -17.16
CA GLU A 168 -7.99 13.77 -17.69
C GLU A 168 -8.18 14.92 -18.69
N THR A 169 -7.56 16.07 -18.40
CA THR A 169 -7.78 17.30 -19.17
C THR A 169 -6.66 17.61 -20.15
N GLY A 170 -5.51 16.94 -20.05
CA GLY A 170 -4.30 17.23 -20.80
C GLY A 170 -3.67 18.60 -20.47
N LYS A 171 -4.18 19.30 -19.46
CA LYS A 171 -3.70 20.63 -19.08
C LYS A 171 -2.57 20.56 -18.08
N GLN A 172 -1.62 21.48 -18.23
CA GLN A 172 -0.54 21.64 -17.28
C GLN A 172 -1.08 22.13 -15.93
N VAL A 173 -0.62 21.54 -14.83
CA VAL A 173 -1.00 21.91 -13.48
C VAL A 173 0.02 22.91 -12.92
N ASP A 174 -0.44 24.09 -12.52
CA ASP A 174 0.36 25.12 -11.85
C ASP A 174 -0.27 25.49 -10.51
N TYR A 175 0.30 24.99 -9.43
CA TYR A 175 -0.19 25.28 -8.06
C TYR A 175 0.05 26.74 -7.62
N TRP A 176 0.86 27.49 -8.37
CA TRP A 176 1.11 28.92 -8.13
C TRP A 176 0.30 29.84 -9.05
N SER A 177 -0.67 29.30 -9.78
CA SER A 177 -1.49 30.03 -10.75
C SER A 177 -2.16 31.27 -10.15
N ALA A 178 -2.61 31.21 -8.89
CA ALA A 178 -3.25 32.32 -8.16
C ALA A 178 -2.39 33.59 -8.07
N VAL A 179 -1.07 33.46 -8.08
CA VAL A 179 -0.14 34.57 -7.96
C VAL A 179 0.73 34.78 -9.19
N ARG A 180 0.66 33.89 -10.17
CA ARG A 180 1.53 33.88 -11.36
C ARG A 180 1.51 35.22 -12.14
N ASN A 181 0.37 35.90 -12.13
CA ASN A 181 0.19 37.20 -12.80
C ASN A 181 0.74 38.37 -12.01
N LYS A 182 1.14 38.19 -10.75
CA LYS A 182 1.61 39.29 -9.89
C LYS A 182 3.13 39.41 -10.01
N GLU A 183 3.65 40.63 -10.06
CA GLU A 183 5.09 40.89 -10.08
C GLU A 183 5.75 40.47 -8.77
N GLN A 184 5.02 40.64 -7.67
CA GLN A 184 5.46 40.33 -6.32
C GLN A 184 4.25 40.09 -5.42
N VAL A 185 4.44 39.34 -4.35
CA VAL A 185 3.44 39.10 -3.31
C VAL A 185 4.07 39.19 -1.93
N ASN A 186 3.30 39.65 -0.95
CA ASN A 186 3.65 39.51 0.45
C ASN A 186 3.37 38.05 0.88
N MET A 187 4.40 37.36 1.30
CA MET A 187 4.28 35.90 1.58
C MET A 187 4.98 35.56 2.88
N LEU A 188 4.20 35.13 3.85
CA LEU A 188 4.71 34.47 5.05
C LEU A 188 5.25 33.10 4.68
N GLN A 189 6.40 32.75 5.25
CA GLN A 189 6.96 31.42 5.11
C GLN A 189 6.33 30.42 6.09
N ASP A 190 5.65 30.93 7.11
CA ASP A 190 5.00 30.14 8.16
C ASP A 190 3.85 30.97 8.74
N ASP A 191 2.74 30.35 9.12
CA ASP A 191 1.64 30.96 9.89
C ASP A 191 1.52 30.38 11.30
N GLY A 192 2.46 29.52 11.67
CA GLY A 192 2.55 28.92 12.99
C GLY A 192 3.21 29.84 14.04
N VAL A 193 3.12 29.41 15.29
CA VAL A 193 3.84 30.09 16.37
C VAL A 193 5.32 29.72 16.29
N GLN A 194 6.21 30.72 16.20
CA GLN A 194 7.64 30.43 16.19
C GLN A 194 8.05 29.82 17.54
N SER A 195 8.79 28.74 17.47
CA SER A 195 9.28 28.01 18.65
C SER A 195 10.81 28.01 18.71
N MET A 196 11.31 27.80 19.91
CA MET A 196 12.68 27.39 20.15
C MET A 196 12.77 25.90 20.40
N ILE A 197 13.83 25.27 19.92
CA ILE A 197 14.19 23.91 20.26
C ILE A 197 15.12 23.91 21.46
N HIS A 198 14.84 23.10 22.45
CA HIS A 198 15.65 22.97 23.62
C HIS A 198 15.83 21.50 24.02
N PHE A 199 17.01 21.17 24.49
CA PHE A 199 17.35 19.87 25.03
C PHE A 199 17.68 20.00 26.51
N MET A 200 16.78 19.47 27.34
CA MET A 200 16.95 19.43 28.79
C MET A 200 17.50 18.05 29.19
N PRO A 201 18.32 17.96 30.25
CA PRO A 201 18.93 16.67 30.66
C PRO A 201 17.92 15.53 30.85
N LYS A 202 16.77 15.82 31.46
CA LYS A 202 15.70 14.84 31.66
C LYS A 202 15.07 14.39 30.33
N PHE A 203 14.89 15.31 29.37
CA PHE A 203 14.39 14.99 28.05
C PHE A 203 15.35 14.05 27.31
N MET A 204 16.66 14.36 27.34
CA MET A 204 17.68 13.53 26.71
C MET A 204 17.75 12.14 27.33
N LEU A 205 17.68 12.07 28.65
CA LEU A 205 17.64 10.79 29.36
C LEU A 205 16.42 9.94 28.97
N ASN A 206 15.23 10.52 28.99
CA ASN A 206 13.98 9.82 28.70
C ASN A 206 13.91 9.31 27.24
N ASN A 207 14.59 9.95 26.31
CA ASN A 207 14.63 9.61 24.90
C ASN A 207 15.94 8.92 24.47
N ASN A 208 16.78 8.49 25.44
CA ASN A 208 18.06 7.81 25.21
C ASN A 208 19.01 8.60 24.28
N ILE A 209 18.99 9.93 24.36
CA ILE A 209 19.87 10.82 23.61
C ILE A 209 21.20 10.89 24.35
N THR A 210 22.27 10.40 23.73
CA THR A 210 23.61 10.27 24.29
C THR A 210 24.44 11.53 24.11
N SER A 211 25.58 11.64 24.79
CA SER A 211 26.56 12.72 24.56
C SER A 211 27.12 12.68 23.14
N ASP A 212 27.27 11.47 22.54
CA ASP A 212 27.68 11.33 21.14
C ASP A 212 26.63 11.86 20.18
N ASP A 213 25.34 11.65 20.49
CA ASP A 213 24.25 12.22 19.70
C ASP A 213 24.25 13.74 19.73
N VAL A 214 24.39 14.31 20.93
CA VAL A 214 24.48 15.76 21.13
C VAL A 214 25.69 16.35 20.38
N THR A 215 26.83 15.69 20.48
CA THR A 215 28.06 16.11 19.80
C THR A 215 27.87 16.10 18.29
N PHE A 216 27.23 15.07 17.74
CA PHE A 216 26.95 14.98 16.32
C PHE A 216 25.92 16.02 15.87
N LEU A 217 24.79 16.14 16.58
CA LEU A 217 23.71 17.09 16.27
C LEU A 217 24.18 18.56 16.28
N THR A 218 25.19 18.88 17.09
CA THR A 218 25.74 20.22 17.21
C THR A 218 27.06 20.43 16.44
N ASN A 219 27.37 19.52 15.50
CA ASN A 219 28.62 19.55 14.72
C ASN A 219 29.88 19.66 15.61
N GLY A 220 29.84 19.08 16.80
CA GLY A 220 30.97 19.06 17.76
C GLY A 220 31.04 20.27 18.71
N GLU A 221 30.12 21.21 18.65
CA GLU A 221 30.08 22.38 19.55
C GLU A 221 29.77 21.96 20.99
N ILE A 222 28.75 21.12 21.21
CA ILE A 222 28.36 20.62 22.54
C ILE A 222 28.76 19.14 22.66
N LYS A 223 29.49 18.81 23.75
CA LYS A 223 30.09 17.48 23.92
C LYS A 223 29.46 16.64 25.04
N SER A 224 28.44 17.14 25.72
CA SER A 224 27.80 16.46 26.84
C SER A 224 26.28 16.66 26.81
N ASN A 225 25.55 15.59 27.18
CA ASN A 225 24.11 15.65 27.40
C ASN A 225 23.69 15.94 28.85
N GLU A 226 24.67 16.26 29.73
CA GLU A 226 24.40 16.60 31.13
C GLU A 226 23.90 18.03 31.32
N GLY A 227 24.23 18.94 30.38
CA GLY A 227 23.79 20.33 30.37
C GLY A 227 22.51 20.55 29.59
N ALA A 228 21.85 21.69 29.85
CA ALA A 228 20.71 22.15 29.05
C ALA A 228 21.19 23.09 27.94
N PHE A 229 20.59 23.01 26.76
CA PHE A 229 20.87 23.93 25.65
C PHE A 229 19.62 24.32 24.87
N VAL A 230 19.64 25.50 24.28
CA VAL A 230 18.54 26.11 23.52
C VAL A 230 19.08 26.60 22.18
N ASN A 231 18.43 26.21 21.09
CA ASN A 231 18.84 26.55 19.70
C ASN A 231 20.34 26.35 19.47
N GLY A 232 20.90 25.28 20.03
CA GLY A 232 22.32 24.94 19.89
C GLY A 232 23.29 25.75 20.78
N LYS A 233 22.80 26.51 21.77
CA LYS A 233 23.61 27.27 22.74
C LYS A 233 23.40 26.74 24.15
N VAL A 234 24.48 26.46 24.86
CA VAL A 234 24.45 25.93 26.23
C VAL A 234 23.96 26.99 27.20
N ILE A 235 23.14 26.59 28.16
CA ILE A 235 22.75 27.44 29.32
C ILE A 235 23.89 27.37 30.33
N THR A 236 24.60 28.49 30.50
CA THR A 236 25.76 28.60 31.43
C THR A 236 25.36 28.95 32.85
N GLN A 237 24.32 29.79 32.99
CA GLN A 237 23.69 30.11 34.27
C GLN A 237 22.19 29.94 34.14
N LYS A 238 21.59 29.17 35.05
CA LYS A 238 20.16 28.85 34.98
C LYS A 238 19.41 29.42 36.19
N ASP A 239 18.12 29.60 36.03
CA ASP A 239 17.15 29.83 37.12
C ASP A 239 17.44 31.09 37.93
N ILE A 240 18.00 32.16 37.30
CA ILE A 240 18.13 33.45 37.93
C ILE A 240 16.72 34.00 38.19
N THR A 241 16.34 34.02 39.46
CA THR A 241 14.99 34.36 39.90
C THR A 241 14.80 35.87 39.93
N CYS A 242 13.79 36.35 39.21
CA CYS A 242 13.40 37.72 39.19
C CYS A 242 11.95 37.92 39.68
N GLN A 243 11.58 39.08 40.06
CA GLN A 243 10.22 39.44 40.55
C GLN A 243 9.14 39.02 39.50
N ASN A 244 9.44 39.18 38.24
CA ASN A 244 8.54 38.98 37.11
C ASN A 244 8.97 37.84 36.18
N GLY A 245 9.78 36.86 36.64
CA GLY A 245 10.15 35.70 35.85
C GLY A 245 11.54 35.15 36.10
N TYR A 246 12.14 34.58 35.07
CA TYR A 246 13.47 33.94 35.16
C TYR A 246 14.35 34.40 34.03
N ILE A 247 15.67 34.49 34.30
CA ILE A 247 16.71 34.68 33.29
C ILE A 247 17.56 33.45 33.23
N HIS A 248 17.88 32.99 32.00
CA HIS A 248 18.86 31.96 31.72
C HIS A 248 19.96 32.55 30.82
N VAL A 249 21.22 32.46 31.24
CA VAL A 249 22.35 32.97 30.46
C VAL A 249 22.86 31.91 29.53
N LEU A 250 23.01 32.23 28.25
CA LEU A 250 23.51 31.39 27.20
C LEU A 250 25.01 31.64 26.95
N GLU A 251 25.74 30.66 26.55
CA GLU A 251 27.15 30.79 26.13
C GLU A 251 27.37 31.64 24.89
N GLY A 252 26.31 31.92 24.11
CA GLY A 252 26.35 32.67 22.89
C GLY A 252 25.00 33.28 22.52
N VAL A 253 24.97 34.18 21.53
CA VAL A 253 23.73 34.75 21.01
C VAL A 253 22.94 33.68 20.26
N ALA A 254 21.75 33.33 20.74
CA ALA A 254 20.86 32.38 20.11
C ALA A 254 20.06 33.10 19.00
N ILE A 255 20.45 32.83 17.76
CA ILE A 255 19.76 33.36 16.59
C ILE A 255 18.44 32.61 16.40
N PRO A 256 17.35 33.31 16.04
CA PRO A 256 16.11 32.64 15.66
C PRO A 256 16.33 31.65 14.51
N LEU A 257 15.80 30.45 14.66
CA LEU A 257 15.91 29.42 13.64
C LEU A 257 14.80 29.61 12.60
N ASP A 258 15.15 29.53 11.33
CA ASP A 258 14.20 29.41 10.23
C ASP A 258 13.56 28.00 10.21
N ASN A 259 12.45 27.83 9.48
CA ASN A 259 11.91 26.51 9.21
C ASN A 259 12.77 25.73 8.20
N MET A 260 12.58 24.41 8.12
CA MET A 260 13.38 23.52 7.25
C MET A 260 13.34 23.96 5.79
N ALA A 261 12.17 24.34 5.27
CA ALA A 261 12.03 24.75 3.87
C ALA A 261 12.88 25.99 3.55
N ASN A 262 12.92 26.98 4.45
CA ASN A 262 13.76 28.16 4.31
C ASN A 262 15.25 27.85 4.43
N VAL A 263 15.64 26.99 5.38
CA VAL A 263 17.03 26.54 5.52
C VAL A 263 17.51 25.87 4.24
N ILE A 264 16.68 25.00 3.64
CA ILE A 264 16.99 24.32 2.37
C ILE A 264 17.06 25.33 1.22
N ALA A 265 16.08 26.23 1.09
CA ALA A 265 16.01 27.22 0.00
C ALA A 265 17.19 28.22 0.01
N ASN A 266 17.72 28.54 1.18
CA ASN A 266 18.81 29.47 1.35
C ASN A 266 20.21 28.82 1.30
N ASN A 267 20.29 27.47 1.23
CA ASN A 267 21.56 26.77 1.13
C ASN A 267 21.89 26.44 -0.34
N PRO A 268 22.95 26.98 -0.91
CA PRO A 268 23.32 26.76 -2.31
C PRO A 268 23.67 25.30 -2.65
N GLN A 269 23.93 24.48 -1.65
CA GLN A 269 24.21 23.05 -1.86
C GLN A 269 22.94 22.20 -2.01
N PHE A 270 21.76 22.75 -1.78
CA PHE A 270 20.47 22.08 -1.85
C PHE A 270 19.57 22.62 -2.95
N SER A 271 20.13 23.28 -3.96
CA SER A 271 19.34 23.97 -4.96
C SER A 271 18.40 23.05 -5.74
N ILE A 272 18.83 21.84 -6.05
CA ILE A 272 18.00 20.82 -6.71
C ILE A 272 16.91 20.36 -5.75
N TYR A 273 17.25 19.93 -4.55
CA TYR A 273 16.29 19.43 -3.57
C TYR A 273 15.23 20.48 -3.20
N SER A 274 15.63 21.74 -3.07
CA SER A 274 14.73 22.86 -2.86
C SER A 274 13.68 22.97 -3.98
N ARG A 275 14.10 22.90 -5.26
CA ARG A 275 13.18 22.95 -6.39
C ARG A 275 12.24 21.73 -6.42
N LEU A 276 12.71 20.52 -6.02
CA LEU A 276 11.86 19.33 -5.91
C LEU A 276 10.81 19.49 -4.82
N LEU A 277 11.21 20.02 -3.65
CA LEU A 277 10.29 20.27 -2.55
C LEU A 277 9.23 21.34 -2.92
N ASP A 278 9.64 22.40 -3.59
CA ASP A 278 8.78 23.50 -4.01
C ASP A 278 7.69 23.06 -5.01
N ARG A 279 7.86 21.94 -5.72
CA ARG A 279 6.79 21.38 -6.56
C ARG A 279 5.52 21.05 -5.79
N PHE A 280 5.65 20.76 -4.49
CA PHE A 280 4.55 20.39 -3.61
C PHE A 280 4.16 21.54 -2.69
N SER A 281 4.39 22.77 -3.11
CA SER A 281 4.02 24.00 -2.40
C SER A 281 3.02 24.84 -3.20
N TYR A 282 2.31 25.69 -2.48
CA TYR A 282 1.36 26.65 -3.06
C TYR A 282 1.20 27.89 -2.19
N PRO A 283 0.83 29.05 -2.79
CA PRO A 283 0.52 30.26 -2.06
C PRO A 283 -0.92 30.19 -1.53
N HIS A 284 -1.05 29.96 -0.22
CA HIS A 284 -2.35 29.92 0.45
C HIS A 284 -2.78 31.32 0.88
N PHE A 285 -3.96 31.76 0.43
CA PHE A 285 -4.57 32.97 0.96
C PHE A 285 -5.40 32.63 2.21
N ASP A 286 -4.88 33.03 3.39
CA ASP A 286 -5.61 32.88 4.66
C ASP A 286 -6.30 34.21 5.01
N ALA A 287 -7.62 34.23 4.93
CA ALA A 287 -8.42 35.41 5.24
C ALA A 287 -8.27 35.86 6.71
N THR A 288 -7.95 35.00 7.62
CA THR A 288 -7.74 35.32 9.04
C THR A 288 -6.41 35.97 9.23
N VAL A 289 -5.33 35.41 8.69
CA VAL A 289 -3.98 35.96 8.70
C VAL A 289 -3.99 37.34 8.03
N ASN A 290 -4.62 37.45 6.85
CA ASN A 290 -4.74 38.71 6.11
C ASN A 290 -5.46 39.80 6.94
N ARG A 291 -6.58 39.48 7.56
CA ARG A 291 -7.34 40.41 8.42
C ARG A 291 -6.55 40.84 9.66
N GLU A 292 -5.86 39.89 10.32
CA GLU A 292 -5.04 40.19 11.51
C GLU A 292 -3.85 41.07 11.15
N TYR A 293 -3.19 40.84 10.02
CA TYR A 293 -2.12 41.67 9.53
C TYR A 293 -2.61 43.11 9.29
N HIS A 294 -3.71 43.29 8.57
CA HIS A 294 -4.28 44.63 8.31
C HIS A 294 -4.76 45.32 9.59
N ARG A 295 -5.24 44.58 10.57
CA ARG A 295 -5.61 45.09 11.88
C ARG A 295 -4.39 45.65 12.66
N GLN A 296 -3.27 44.97 12.58
CA GLN A 296 -2.06 45.31 13.36
C GLN A 296 -1.19 46.31 12.65
N TYR A 297 -1.03 46.23 11.34
CA TYR A 297 -0.03 46.98 10.57
C TYR A 297 -0.62 47.81 9.44
N GLY A 298 -1.86 47.58 9.03
CA GLY A 298 -2.46 48.20 7.87
C GLY A 298 -3.04 49.57 8.11
N GLY A 299 -2.22 50.59 7.93
CA GLY A 299 -2.71 51.95 7.99
C GLY A 299 -3.49 52.46 6.78
N GLN A 300 -3.15 52.14 5.57
CA GLN A 300 -3.76 52.72 4.36
C GLN A 300 -3.84 51.80 3.15
N ASP A 301 -3.16 50.67 3.10
CA ASP A 301 -3.12 49.79 1.93
C ASP A 301 -3.92 48.48 2.19
N GLN A 302 -5.26 48.61 2.16
CA GLN A 302 -6.18 47.50 2.36
C GLN A 302 -6.21 46.54 1.16
N ASP A 303 -5.54 46.87 0.06
CA ASP A 303 -5.52 46.05 -1.16
C ASP A 303 -4.37 45.03 -1.16
N THR A 304 -3.48 45.06 -0.18
CA THR A 304 -2.36 44.13 -0.08
C THR A 304 -2.84 42.79 0.45
N SER A 305 -2.83 41.73 -0.38
CA SER A 305 -3.12 40.36 0.05
C SER A 305 -1.88 39.71 0.63
N ILE A 306 -2.03 39.09 1.81
CA ILE A 306 -1.00 38.28 2.47
C ILE A 306 -1.24 36.83 2.18
N TYR A 307 -0.25 36.15 1.62
CA TYR A 307 -0.25 34.73 1.37
C TYR A 307 0.64 34.01 2.38
N VAL A 308 0.36 32.75 2.62
CA VAL A 308 1.22 31.83 3.38
C VAL A 308 1.73 30.76 2.44
N ARG A 309 3.03 30.50 2.43
CA ARG A 309 3.58 29.36 1.68
C ARG A 309 3.28 28.09 2.44
N LYS A 310 2.50 27.18 1.84
CA LYS A 310 2.17 25.88 2.40
C LYS A 310 2.59 24.75 1.49
N TYR A 311 2.79 23.59 2.06
CA TYR A 311 3.16 22.37 1.36
C TYR A 311 2.06 21.32 1.52
N PHE A 312 1.84 20.51 0.48
CA PHE A 312 0.83 19.46 0.50
C PHE A 312 1.27 18.31 1.42
N ASN A 313 0.66 18.18 2.58
CA ASN A 313 1.09 17.21 3.59
C ASN A 313 -0.08 16.48 4.25
N ASN A 314 0.22 15.30 4.86
CA ASN A 314 -0.77 14.42 5.49
C ASN A 314 -1.15 14.85 6.92
N HIS A 315 -0.43 15.82 7.50
CA HIS A 315 -0.55 16.16 8.92
C HIS A 315 -1.03 17.59 9.16
N SER A 316 -1.45 18.30 8.12
CA SER A 316 -2.10 19.58 8.32
C SER A 316 -3.57 19.41 8.67
N ASN A 317 -4.08 20.25 9.58
CA ASN A 317 -5.52 20.35 9.84
C ASN A 317 -6.27 21.07 8.72
N VAL A 318 -5.58 21.41 7.65
CA VAL A 318 -6.18 22.04 6.48
C VAL A 318 -6.73 20.89 5.63
N PRO A 319 -8.06 20.69 5.61
CA PRO A 319 -8.64 19.71 4.71
C PRO A 319 -8.30 20.15 3.29
N PHE A 320 -7.93 19.21 2.46
CA PHE A 320 -7.77 19.30 1.03
C PHE A 320 -8.10 20.70 0.48
N GLU A 321 -7.09 21.52 0.18
CA GLU A 321 -7.39 22.79 -0.44
C GLU A 321 -7.89 22.53 -1.85
N ARG A 322 -9.01 23.14 -2.13
CA ARG A 322 -9.45 23.28 -3.50
C ARG A 322 -8.71 24.46 -4.10
N MET A 323 -8.01 24.21 -5.17
CA MET A 323 -7.50 25.26 -6.02
C MET A 323 -8.65 26.13 -6.53
N ASP A 324 -8.36 27.31 -7.06
CA ASP A 324 -9.37 28.23 -7.63
C ASP A 324 -10.28 27.57 -8.68
N ASP A 325 -9.82 26.50 -9.32
CA ASP A 325 -10.58 25.67 -10.27
C ASP A 325 -11.34 24.50 -9.61
N ASN A 326 -11.42 24.43 -8.28
CA ASN A 326 -11.95 23.31 -7.49
C ASN A 326 -11.19 21.99 -7.57
N THR A 327 -10.00 21.95 -8.16
CA THR A 327 -9.17 20.75 -8.16
C THR A 327 -8.75 20.39 -6.72
N GLN A 328 -9.05 19.18 -6.29
CA GLN A 328 -8.63 18.67 -5.00
C GLN A 328 -7.16 18.19 -5.10
N VAL A 329 -6.29 18.75 -4.28
CA VAL A 329 -4.87 18.37 -4.26
C VAL A 329 -4.64 17.28 -3.22
N ALA A 330 -3.98 16.21 -3.62
CA ALA A 330 -3.60 15.13 -2.71
C ALA A 330 -2.53 15.62 -1.71
N THR A 331 -2.73 15.31 -0.43
CA THR A 331 -1.75 15.51 0.64
C THR A 331 -0.71 14.40 0.56
N VAL A 332 0.49 14.71 0.12
CA VAL A 332 1.46 13.68 -0.29
C VAL A 332 2.76 13.68 0.53
N LEU A 333 3.17 14.83 1.09
CA LEU A 333 4.35 14.90 1.94
C LEU A 333 4.05 14.40 3.36
N PRO A 334 5.01 13.78 4.06
CA PRO A 334 4.82 13.33 5.45
C PRO A 334 4.51 14.47 6.43
N TYR A 335 5.01 15.67 6.19
CA TYR A 335 4.73 16.89 6.96
C TYR A 335 5.01 18.14 6.13
N ASP A 336 4.55 19.29 6.61
CA ASP A 336 4.88 20.59 6.02
C ASP A 336 6.25 21.09 6.54
N PRO A 337 7.32 21.13 5.71
CA PRO A 337 8.65 21.57 6.14
C PRO A 337 8.75 23.09 6.33
N GLY A 338 7.76 23.85 5.84
CA GLY A 338 7.63 25.28 6.02
C GLY A 338 6.84 25.66 7.27
N TRP A 339 6.25 24.70 8.00
CA TRP A 339 5.36 24.98 9.09
C TRP A 339 5.94 24.61 10.46
N ASN A 340 6.03 25.59 11.34
CA ASN A 340 6.57 25.41 12.68
C ASN A 340 5.67 24.55 13.59
N LEU A 341 4.35 24.57 13.37
CA LEU A 341 3.37 23.73 14.08
C LEU A 341 3.25 22.32 13.49
N TYR A 342 4.32 21.81 12.96
CA TYR A 342 4.43 20.44 12.52
C TYR A 342 3.77 19.45 13.53
N ARG A 343 2.94 18.51 13.03
CA ARG A 343 2.16 17.55 13.82
C ARG A 343 1.12 18.19 14.80
N LEU A 344 0.30 19.07 14.33
CA LEU A 344 -0.96 19.33 15.02
C LEU A 344 -1.87 18.10 14.89
N SER A 345 -1.96 17.29 15.96
CA SER A 345 -3.12 16.42 16.09
C SER A 345 -4.29 17.24 16.61
N SER A 346 -5.49 16.97 16.09
CA SER A 346 -6.73 17.66 16.46
C SER A 346 -7.11 17.58 17.95
N THR A 347 -6.36 16.86 18.76
CA THR A 347 -6.68 16.52 20.14
C THR A 347 -5.79 17.17 21.21
N SER A 348 -4.62 17.70 20.85
CA SER A 348 -3.82 18.42 21.86
C SER A 348 -2.68 19.22 21.23
N GLY A 349 -2.58 20.51 21.55
CA GLY A 349 -1.41 21.33 21.29
C GLY A 349 -0.12 20.84 21.99
N ILE A 350 -0.18 19.66 22.59
CA ILE A 350 0.90 18.99 23.32
C ILE A 350 1.85 18.28 22.36
N THR A 351 1.36 17.77 21.23
CA THR A 351 2.17 16.95 20.33
C THR A 351 3.28 17.72 19.61
N PHE A 352 3.10 19.02 19.33
CA PHE A 352 4.17 19.81 18.73
C PHE A 352 5.33 20.07 19.72
N GLN A 353 5.07 20.00 21.03
CA GLN A 353 6.08 20.23 22.06
C GLN A 353 6.99 19.02 22.28
N ASN A 354 6.50 17.82 21.98
CA ASN A 354 7.15 16.56 22.35
C ASN A 354 8.21 16.08 21.35
N ASP A 355 8.12 16.53 20.11
CA ASP A 355 9.00 16.07 19.04
C ASP A 355 9.18 17.17 17.97
N ALA A 356 10.09 16.92 17.07
CA ALA A 356 10.31 17.70 15.87
C ALA A 356 10.54 16.73 14.68
N ALA A 357 10.65 17.25 13.48
CA ALA A 357 10.98 16.45 12.30
C ALA A 357 12.51 16.33 12.12
N ALA A 358 12.91 15.39 11.28
CA ALA A 358 14.25 15.35 10.70
C ALA A 358 14.17 15.17 9.20
N MET A 359 15.19 15.57 8.47
CA MET A 359 15.23 15.42 7.02
C MET A 359 16.64 15.02 6.57
N LEU A 360 16.75 13.98 5.75
CA LEU A 360 17.99 13.55 5.11
C LEU A 360 18.08 14.22 3.74
N VAL A 361 18.79 15.35 3.65
CA VAL A 361 18.82 16.16 2.42
C VAL A 361 20.11 15.91 1.65
N PRO A 362 20.03 15.24 0.49
CA PRO A 362 21.22 15.05 -0.35
C PRO A 362 21.66 16.37 -0.98
N THR A 363 22.98 16.57 -1.02
CA THR A 363 23.56 17.72 -1.72
C THR A 363 23.31 17.62 -3.23
N ASP A 364 23.39 18.76 -3.92
CA ASP A 364 23.32 18.81 -5.39
C ASP A 364 24.37 17.91 -6.04
N ALA A 365 25.55 17.78 -5.41
CA ALA A 365 26.60 16.88 -5.86
C ALA A 365 26.18 15.41 -5.73
N ALA A 366 25.56 15.04 -4.61
CA ALA A 366 25.06 13.68 -4.39
C ALA A 366 23.94 13.32 -5.37
N LEU A 367 22.99 14.24 -5.61
CA LEU A 367 21.89 14.06 -6.58
C LEU A 367 22.39 13.90 -8.02
N LYS A 368 23.39 14.69 -8.43
CA LYS A 368 24.04 14.58 -9.75
C LYS A 368 24.81 13.27 -9.90
N LYS A 369 25.59 12.90 -8.88
CA LYS A 369 26.33 11.63 -8.88
C LYS A 369 25.38 10.43 -9.01
N TYR A 370 24.24 10.45 -8.33
CA TYR A 370 23.22 9.39 -8.46
C TYR A 370 22.76 9.23 -9.92
N LEU A 371 22.51 10.33 -10.65
CA LEU A 371 22.12 10.31 -12.06
C LEU A 371 23.24 9.78 -12.99
N GLU A 372 24.48 9.79 -12.55
CA GLU A 372 25.62 9.23 -13.31
C GLU A 372 25.87 7.75 -13.02
N THR A 373 25.24 7.22 -11.95
CA THR A 373 25.44 5.83 -11.48
C THR A 373 24.11 5.06 -11.47
N ASP A 374 23.50 4.86 -10.30
CA ASP A 374 22.31 4.02 -10.10
C ASP A 374 21.04 4.57 -10.78
N GLY A 375 21.00 5.88 -11.01
CA GLY A 375 19.92 6.59 -11.69
C GLY A 375 20.23 6.94 -13.16
N ALA A 376 21.15 6.24 -13.81
CA ALA A 376 21.57 6.54 -15.19
C ALA A 376 20.39 6.43 -16.19
N ASP A 377 19.50 5.49 -16.02
CA ASP A 377 18.27 5.33 -16.81
C ASP A 377 17.26 6.49 -16.59
N LEU A 378 17.17 7.01 -15.37
CA LEU A 378 16.42 8.22 -15.09
C LEU A 378 17.03 9.42 -15.82
N ASN A 379 18.35 9.51 -15.85
CA ASN A 379 19.08 10.55 -16.56
C ASN A 379 18.93 10.42 -18.09
N GLU A 380 18.95 9.20 -18.63
CA GLU A 380 18.69 8.95 -20.06
C GLU A 380 17.30 9.41 -20.46
N ARG A 381 16.28 9.11 -19.62
CA ARG A 381 14.88 9.41 -19.94
C ARG A 381 14.54 10.89 -19.78
N TYR A 382 15.01 11.55 -18.73
CA TYR A 382 14.59 12.89 -18.34
C TYR A 382 15.70 13.94 -18.40
N GLY A 383 16.94 13.54 -18.61
CA GLY A 383 18.05 14.46 -18.80
C GLY A 383 17.92 15.23 -20.11
N LYS A 384 18.06 16.55 -20.05
CA LYS A 384 18.13 17.40 -21.24
C LYS A 384 19.54 18.01 -21.36
N ALA A 385 20.05 18.11 -22.57
CA ALA A 385 21.30 18.79 -22.84
C ALA A 385 21.07 20.31 -22.83
N GLY A 386 21.65 21.03 -21.88
CA GLY A 386 21.61 22.50 -21.77
C GLY A 386 20.77 23.00 -20.58
N ASP A 387 20.90 24.25 -20.23
CA ASP A 387 20.10 25.05 -19.30
C ASP A 387 20.23 24.83 -17.78
N GLY A 388 21.14 23.98 -17.30
CA GLY A 388 21.38 23.78 -15.85
C GLY A 388 20.28 22.98 -15.12
N GLU A 389 19.26 22.51 -15.84
CA GLU A 389 18.25 21.60 -15.33
C GLU A 389 18.79 20.16 -15.33
N THR A 390 18.45 19.40 -14.28
CA THR A 390 18.82 17.99 -14.17
C THR A 390 17.63 17.09 -14.53
N ALA A 391 17.88 15.79 -14.68
CA ALA A 391 16.80 14.81 -14.86
C ALA A 391 15.76 14.89 -13.70
N TRP A 392 16.20 15.21 -12.48
CA TRP A 392 15.31 15.44 -11.34
C TRP A 392 14.30 16.56 -11.59
N ASP A 393 14.75 17.65 -12.23
CA ASP A 393 13.89 18.79 -12.53
C ASP A 393 12.80 18.45 -13.55
N ASN A 394 13.11 17.54 -14.47
CA ASN A 394 12.22 17.13 -15.56
C ASN A 394 11.41 15.86 -15.26
N ALA A 395 11.80 15.08 -14.26
CA ALA A 395 11.09 13.86 -13.88
C ALA A 395 9.66 14.15 -13.38
N PRO A 396 8.70 13.23 -13.60
CA PRO A 396 7.34 13.38 -13.09
C PRO A 396 7.29 13.33 -11.57
N ASP A 397 6.20 13.80 -10.99
CA ASP A 397 5.98 13.76 -9.53
C ASP A 397 6.02 12.33 -8.98
N ALA A 398 5.63 11.35 -9.78
CA ALA A 398 5.73 9.92 -9.46
C ALA A 398 7.17 9.49 -9.11
N VAL A 399 8.17 10.11 -9.74
CA VAL A 399 9.59 9.88 -9.43
C VAL A 399 10.05 10.72 -8.24
N VAL A 400 9.68 12.00 -8.17
CA VAL A 400 10.20 12.91 -7.15
C VAL A 400 9.62 12.62 -5.76
N LEU A 401 8.33 12.30 -5.70
CA LEU A 401 7.62 12.12 -4.45
C LEU A 401 8.16 10.99 -3.56
N PRO A 402 8.48 9.78 -4.07
CA PRO A 402 9.11 8.73 -3.26
C PRO A 402 10.43 9.17 -2.62
N LEU A 403 11.27 9.93 -3.33
CA LEU A 403 12.50 10.49 -2.77
C LEU A 403 12.21 11.39 -1.56
N LEU A 404 11.27 12.33 -1.72
CA LEU A 404 10.91 13.25 -0.64
C LEU A 404 10.31 12.49 0.54
N GLN A 405 9.37 11.58 0.30
CA GLN A 405 8.75 10.76 1.35
C GLN A 405 9.76 9.92 2.11
N ASN A 406 10.74 9.36 1.41
CA ASN A 406 11.78 8.53 2.02
C ASN A 406 12.77 9.33 2.86
N THR A 407 13.00 10.59 2.53
CA THR A 407 13.98 11.46 3.20
C THR A 407 13.38 12.34 4.30
N MET A 408 12.06 12.48 4.35
CA MET A 408 11.32 13.28 5.35
C MET A 408 10.90 12.43 6.55
N LEU A 409 11.69 12.46 7.63
CA LEU A 409 11.49 11.67 8.84
C LEU A 409 10.58 12.42 9.83
N THR A 410 9.49 11.78 10.25
CA THR A 410 8.46 12.43 11.08
C THR A 410 8.79 12.53 12.57
N SER A 411 9.97 12.10 13.02
CA SER A 411 10.38 12.14 14.42
C SER A 411 11.89 12.36 14.54
N LEU A 412 12.30 13.45 15.16
CA LEU A 412 13.70 13.71 15.47
C LEU A 412 14.21 12.75 16.57
N LYS A 413 13.39 12.44 17.56
CA LYS A 413 13.76 11.50 18.64
C LYS A 413 14.12 10.11 18.11
N SER A 414 13.45 9.68 17.05
CA SER A 414 13.71 8.41 16.37
C SER A 414 14.79 8.52 15.29
N ALA A 415 15.33 9.71 15.06
CA ALA A 415 16.31 10.00 14.01
C ALA A 415 17.60 10.65 14.57
N VAL A 416 17.85 10.57 15.87
CA VAL A 416 19.17 10.94 16.43
C VAL A 416 20.23 9.91 16.02
N PRO A 417 21.52 10.26 15.98
CA PRO A 417 22.57 9.39 15.43
C PRO A 417 22.65 7.97 16.00
N SER A 418 22.34 7.80 17.29
CA SER A 418 22.27 6.45 17.91
C SER A 418 21.11 5.60 17.37
N GLN A 419 20.10 6.23 16.77
CA GLN A 419 18.92 5.59 16.18
C GLN A 419 19.04 5.38 14.66
N PHE A 420 20.10 5.87 14.01
CA PHE A 420 20.30 5.70 12.56
C PHE A 420 20.11 4.26 12.07
N PRO A 421 20.65 3.22 12.76
CA PRO A 421 20.42 1.84 12.35
C PRO A 421 18.96 1.39 12.42
N SER A 422 18.11 2.17 13.08
CA SER A 422 16.67 1.87 13.26
C SER A 422 15.78 2.61 12.27
N ILE A 423 16.32 3.53 11.48
CA ILE A 423 15.56 4.29 10.49
C ILE A 423 15.11 3.34 9.37
N ASN A 424 13.81 3.34 9.11
CA ASN A 424 13.22 2.55 8.04
C ASN A 424 12.87 3.45 6.84
N ASN A 425 12.92 2.85 5.65
CA ASN A 425 12.41 3.44 4.43
C ASN A 425 10.87 3.38 4.37
N THR A 426 10.28 3.88 3.29
CA THR A 426 8.82 3.88 3.06
C THR A 426 8.19 2.48 2.99
N ALA A 427 8.96 1.44 2.70
CA ALA A 427 8.52 0.04 2.72
C ALA A 427 8.68 -0.64 4.10
N GLY A 428 9.19 0.08 5.11
CA GLY A 428 9.40 -0.45 6.46
C GLY A 428 10.73 -1.21 6.65
N GLU A 429 11.63 -1.16 5.69
CA GLU A 429 12.95 -1.80 5.76
C GLU A 429 14.02 -0.84 6.26
N ARG A 430 15.15 -1.39 6.75
CA ARG A 430 16.27 -0.58 7.23
C ARG A 430 16.88 0.24 6.11
N MET A 431 16.93 1.56 6.30
CA MET A 431 17.48 2.49 5.32
C MET A 431 19.01 2.48 5.26
N GLY A 432 19.68 1.97 6.30
CA GLY A 432 21.14 1.91 6.35
C GLY A 432 21.80 3.28 6.46
N VAL A 433 21.22 4.18 7.26
CA VAL A 433 21.79 5.50 7.51
C VAL A 433 23.03 5.37 8.38
N GLU A 434 24.16 5.96 7.94
CA GLU A 434 25.43 5.96 8.65
C GLU A 434 25.92 7.38 8.94
N LYS A 435 26.65 7.57 10.05
CA LYS A 435 27.24 8.88 10.40
C LYS A 435 28.17 9.41 9.32
N GLY A 436 28.87 8.53 8.61
CA GLY A 436 29.81 8.90 7.54
C GLY A 436 29.15 9.44 6.28
N ASP A 437 27.82 9.24 6.13
CA ASP A 437 27.07 9.75 4.99
C ASP A 437 26.57 11.19 5.21
N ILE A 438 26.79 11.74 6.41
CA ILE A 438 26.29 13.05 6.81
C ILE A 438 27.46 14.02 6.98
N ASP A 439 27.51 15.04 6.14
CA ASP A 439 28.55 16.05 6.15
C ASP A 439 28.36 17.11 7.24
N SER A 440 27.10 17.46 7.55
CA SER A 440 26.76 18.44 8.58
C SER A 440 25.30 18.32 9.02
N VAL A 441 25.00 18.92 10.18
CA VAL A 441 23.65 19.04 10.73
C VAL A 441 23.25 20.50 10.77
N LEU A 442 22.11 20.84 10.15
CA LEU A 442 21.56 22.18 10.16
C LEU A 442 20.28 22.19 11.01
N TRP A 443 20.21 23.14 11.95
CA TRP A 443 19.06 23.31 12.83
C TRP A 443 17.98 24.15 12.17
N ALA A 444 16.73 23.76 12.37
CA ALA A 444 15.54 24.52 11.99
C ALA A 444 14.56 24.59 13.18
N CYS A 445 13.66 25.57 13.21
CA CYS A 445 12.69 25.72 14.30
C CYS A 445 11.68 24.56 14.41
N ASN A 446 11.50 23.81 13.34
CA ASN A 446 10.63 22.63 13.27
C ASN A 446 11.39 21.30 13.18
N GLY A 447 12.73 21.31 13.32
CA GLY A 447 13.51 20.07 13.32
C GLY A 447 14.97 20.24 12.93
N VAL A 448 15.57 19.18 12.41
CA VAL A 448 16.96 19.17 11.94
C VAL A 448 17.06 18.65 10.51
N ILE A 449 18.05 19.14 9.77
CA ILE A 449 18.39 18.70 8.43
C ILE A 449 19.76 18.05 8.50
N TYR A 450 19.83 16.78 8.14
CA TYR A 450 21.08 16.07 7.90
C TYR A 450 21.51 16.27 6.46
N GLN A 451 22.59 17.00 6.22
CA GLN A 451 23.16 17.16 4.89
C GLN A 451 23.87 15.88 4.49
N THR A 452 23.35 15.17 3.47
CA THR A 452 23.90 13.88 3.08
C THR A 452 24.75 13.95 1.81
N ASN A 453 25.82 13.16 1.75
CA ASN A 453 26.72 13.05 0.60
C ASN A 453 26.32 11.91 -0.36
N LYS A 454 25.22 11.22 -0.07
CA LYS A 454 24.60 10.21 -0.93
C LYS A 454 23.08 10.36 -0.94
N VAL A 455 22.42 9.74 -1.92
CA VAL A 455 20.97 9.67 -2.01
C VAL A 455 20.47 8.40 -1.32
N TYR A 456 19.58 8.52 -0.35
CA TYR A 456 18.85 7.39 0.23
C TYR A 456 17.66 7.09 -0.67
N VAL A 457 17.85 6.13 -1.56
CA VAL A 457 16.85 5.79 -2.58
C VAL A 457 15.62 5.16 -1.95
N ALA A 458 14.47 5.54 -2.47
CA ALA A 458 13.22 4.90 -2.12
C ALA A 458 13.15 3.47 -2.73
N PRO A 459 12.47 2.53 -2.07
CA PRO A 459 12.30 1.17 -2.59
C PRO A 459 11.76 1.14 -4.02
N GLU A 460 10.90 2.09 -4.38
CA GLU A 460 10.32 2.23 -5.72
C GLU A 460 11.34 2.42 -6.83
N TYR A 461 12.57 2.86 -6.53
CA TYR A 461 13.59 3.06 -7.55
C TYR A 461 14.40 1.80 -7.88
N VAL A 462 14.29 0.77 -7.05
CA VAL A 462 15.05 -0.48 -7.19
C VAL A 462 14.15 -1.72 -7.26
N SER A 463 12.87 -1.60 -6.90
CA SER A 463 11.92 -2.70 -6.91
C SER A 463 11.42 -3.03 -8.33
N VAL A 464 10.70 -4.15 -8.43
CA VAL A 464 9.99 -4.52 -9.67
C VAL A 464 8.90 -3.50 -10.06
N TYR A 465 8.53 -2.59 -9.18
CA TYR A 465 7.58 -1.52 -9.44
C TYR A 465 8.20 -0.31 -10.17
N TYR A 466 9.52 -0.22 -10.22
CA TYR A 466 10.25 0.91 -10.81
C TYR A 466 9.79 1.33 -12.22
N PRO A 467 9.53 0.41 -13.18
CA PRO A 467 9.05 0.81 -14.50
C PRO A 467 7.75 1.61 -14.45
N CYS A 468 6.82 1.25 -13.56
CA CYS A 468 5.57 1.98 -13.37
C CYS A 468 5.83 3.41 -12.88
N VAL A 469 6.82 3.60 -12.01
CA VAL A 469 7.18 4.92 -11.46
C VAL A 469 7.77 5.83 -12.52
N ILE A 470 8.75 5.34 -13.29
CA ILE A 470 9.43 6.17 -14.30
C ILE A 470 8.57 6.41 -15.55
N ARG A 471 7.55 5.59 -15.78
CA ARG A 471 6.64 5.70 -16.96
C ARG A 471 5.22 6.09 -16.56
N ALA A 472 5.03 6.60 -15.32
CA ALA A 472 3.71 6.91 -14.78
C ALA A 472 2.92 7.96 -15.58
N ASN A 473 3.60 8.87 -16.25
CA ASN A 473 2.99 9.89 -17.11
C ASN A 473 3.01 9.52 -18.60
N ASP A 474 3.48 8.32 -18.94
CA ASP A 474 3.55 7.85 -20.31
C ASP A 474 2.49 6.76 -20.54
N ASP A 475 2.93 5.52 -20.60
CA ASP A 475 2.12 4.37 -21.00
C ASP A 475 1.92 3.32 -19.89
N LEU A 476 2.31 3.60 -18.66
CA LEU A 476 2.04 2.77 -17.48
C LEU A 476 1.21 3.53 -16.42
N HIS A 477 0.44 4.52 -16.86
CA HIS A 477 -0.35 5.38 -15.97
C HIS A 477 -1.39 4.61 -15.17
N ILE A 478 -2.12 3.68 -15.79
CA ILE A 478 -3.19 2.92 -15.13
C ILE A 478 -2.60 2.02 -14.04
N VAL A 479 -1.58 1.22 -14.36
CA VAL A 479 -0.93 0.32 -13.38
C VAL A 479 -0.34 1.12 -12.22
N TYR A 480 0.40 2.20 -12.52
CA TYR A 480 0.94 3.10 -11.51
C TYR A 480 -0.15 3.65 -10.58
N SER A 481 -1.21 4.20 -11.15
CA SER A 481 -2.27 4.86 -10.37
C SER A 481 -3.03 3.87 -9.48
N VAL A 482 -3.28 2.65 -9.95
CA VAL A 482 -3.96 1.62 -9.16
C VAL A 482 -3.08 1.16 -8.00
N VAL A 483 -1.81 0.86 -8.25
CA VAL A 483 -0.88 0.41 -7.20
C VAL A 483 -0.59 1.52 -6.19
N GLN A 484 -0.42 2.78 -6.62
CA GLN A 484 -0.21 3.91 -5.70
C GLN A 484 -1.42 4.21 -4.80
N ARG A 485 -2.62 3.95 -5.28
CA ARG A 485 -3.82 4.14 -4.48
C ARG A 485 -3.88 3.20 -3.28
N ASP A 486 -3.38 1.98 -3.45
CA ASP A 486 -3.26 0.99 -2.38
C ASP A 486 -2.49 1.54 -1.16
N SER A 487 -1.50 2.41 -1.39
CA SER A 487 -0.70 3.01 -0.32
C SER A 487 -1.41 4.13 0.46
N ARG A 488 -2.49 4.71 -0.06
CA ARG A 488 -3.00 6.02 0.39
C ARG A 488 -4.35 6.04 1.08
N THR A 489 -5.19 5.02 0.96
CA THR A 489 -6.58 5.14 1.47
C THR A 489 -7.07 3.86 2.14
N SER A 490 -7.23 3.94 3.45
CA SER A 490 -7.95 2.96 4.27
C SER A 490 -9.46 3.21 4.37
N SER A 491 -10.04 4.20 3.69
CA SER A 491 -11.42 4.63 3.93
C SER A 491 -12.47 4.20 2.92
N ASP A 492 -12.06 3.75 1.74
CA ASP A 492 -12.98 3.16 0.77
C ASP A 492 -12.74 1.64 0.73
N ASN A 493 -13.79 0.87 0.98
CA ASN A 493 -13.86 -0.61 0.97
C ASN A 493 -13.46 -1.29 -0.36
N THR A 494 -12.51 -0.75 -1.07
CA THR A 494 -11.83 -1.40 -2.18
C THR A 494 -10.50 -1.89 -1.65
N ASP A 495 -10.48 -3.13 -1.18
CA ASP A 495 -9.29 -3.85 -0.74
C ASP A 495 -8.26 -3.93 -1.88
N ALA A 496 -7.50 -2.87 -2.01
CA ALA A 496 -6.23 -2.92 -2.68
C ALA A 496 -5.34 -3.78 -1.78
N GLU A 497 -5.11 -5.01 -2.15
CA GLU A 497 -4.50 -6.10 -1.34
C GLU A 497 -3.04 -5.90 -0.97
N GLY A 498 -2.59 -4.68 -0.70
CA GLY A 498 -1.20 -4.40 -0.36
C GLY A 498 -0.23 -4.58 -1.52
N TYR A 499 -0.67 -4.41 -2.79
CA TYR A 499 0.23 -4.52 -3.96
C TYR A 499 1.41 -3.57 -3.87
N TYR A 500 1.20 -2.34 -3.41
CA TYR A 500 2.29 -1.40 -3.24
C TYR A 500 3.37 -1.93 -2.29
N ALA A 501 2.96 -2.38 -1.10
CA ALA A 501 3.89 -2.94 -0.14
C ALA A 501 4.53 -4.25 -0.65
N TYR A 502 3.75 -5.08 -1.33
CA TYR A 502 4.23 -6.35 -1.87
C TYR A 502 5.28 -6.17 -2.98
N LEU A 503 5.03 -5.28 -3.95
CA LEU A 503 5.94 -5.01 -5.06
C LEU A 503 7.23 -4.31 -4.60
N ASN A 504 7.18 -3.53 -3.53
CA ASN A 504 8.31 -2.83 -2.94
C ASN A 504 9.02 -3.60 -1.80
N ASN A 505 8.59 -4.84 -1.50
CA ASN A 505 9.23 -5.67 -0.48
C ASN A 505 10.56 -6.22 -0.98
N MET A 506 11.66 -5.72 -0.46
CA MET A 506 13.02 -6.10 -0.85
C MET A 506 13.46 -7.47 -0.30
N GLY A 507 12.71 -8.04 0.65
CA GLY A 507 12.96 -9.37 1.22
C GLY A 507 12.52 -10.53 0.32
N SER A 508 11.77 -10.26 -0.76
CA SER A 508 11.27 -11.25 -1.71
C SER A 508 11.88 -11.03 -3.08
N LYS A 509 12.04 -12.11 -3.88
CA LYS A 509 12.35 -11.99 -5.30
C LYS A 509 11.09 -12.18 -6.11
N LEU A 510 10.87 -11.30 -7.09
CA LEU A 510 9.65 -11.23 -7.89
C LEU A 510 9.98 -11.14 -9.37
N SER A 511 9.06 -11.61 -10.20
CA SER A 511 9.01 -11.31 -11.63
C SER A 511 7.66 -10.68 -11.95
N PHE A 512 7.65 -9.44 -12.44
CA PHE A 512 6.44 -8.69 -12.70
C PHE A 512 6.28 -8.41 -14.21
N ILE A 513 5.21 -8.90 -14.80
CA ILE A 513 4.84 -8.65 -16.20
C ILE A 513 3.86 -7.49 -16.22
N ILE A 514 4.27 -6.37 -16.79
CA ILE A 514 3.55 -5.09 -16.69
C ILE A 514 2.87 -4.80 -18.03
N PRO A 515 1.53 -4.83 -18.10
CA PRO A 515 0.82 -4.38 -19.28
C PRO A 515 0.83 -2.86 -19.37
N THR A 516 1.09 -2.32 -20.56
CA THR A 516 0.93 -0.89 -20.84
C THR A 516 -0.54 -0.49 -20.88
N ASP A 517 -0.81 0.82 -20.86
CA ASP A 517 -2.15 1.35 -21.01
C ASP A 517 -2.79 0.91 -22.35
N ASN A 518 -1.97 0.72 -23.40
CA ASN A 518 -2.41 0.16 -24.66
C ASN A 518 -2.79 -1.31 -24.53
N ALA A 519 -1.98 -2.11 -23.86
CA ALA A 519 -2.28 -3.53 -23.60
C ALA A 519 -3.60 -3.70 -22.83
N LEU A 520 -3.89 -2.79 -21.91
CA LEU A 520 -5.11 -2.79 -21.10
C LEU A 520 -6.39 -2.42 -21.90
N GLN A 521 -6.27 -2.14 -23.19
CA GLN A 521 -7.43 -1.99 -24.09
C GLN A 521 -7.96 -3.32 -24.64
N THR A 522 -7.35 -4.45 -24.25
CA THR A 522 -7.73 -5.77 -24.74
C THR A 522 -7.76 -6.77 -23.58
N TYR A 523 -8.87 -6.82 -22.85
CA TYR A 523 -9.09 -7.82 -21.81
C TYR A 523 -10.45 -8.49 -22.02
N TYR A 524 -10.42 -9.78 -22.30
CA TYR A 524 -11.63 -10.58 -22.45
C TYR A 524 -12.13 -11.04 -21.08
N ASP A 525 -13.39 -10.74 -20.77
CA ASP A 525 -13.98 -11.15 -19.50
C ASP A 525 -14.26 -12.66 -19.48
N PRO A 526 -13.55 -13.42 -18.67
CA PRO A 526 -13.72 -14.87 -18.63
C PRO A 526 -15.11 -15.30 -18.12
N VAL A 527 -15.76 -14.45 -17.33
CA VAL A 527 -17.05 -14.77 -16.71
C VAL A 527 -18.22 -14.54 -17.66
N SER A 528 -18.12 -13.58 -18.57
CA SER A 528 -19.15 -13.36 -19.59
C SER A 528 -19.01 -14.30 -20.79
N TYR A 529 -17.91 -15.00 -20.94
CA TYR A 529 -17.68 -15.95 -22.00
C TYR A 529 -18.75 -17.06 -22.02
N LYS A 530 -19.29 -17.40 -23.21
CA LYS A 530 -20.40 -18.35 -23.40
C LYS A 530 -21.71 -17.99 -22.68
N ARG A 531 -21.81 -16.83 -22.09
CA ARG A 531 -23.06 -16.39 -21.48
C ARG A 531 -24.04 -16.00 -22.57
N THR A 532 -25.29 -16.40 -22.42
CA THR A 532 -26.40 -15.95 -23.26
C THR A 532 -27.44 -15.21 -22.43
N ASN A 533 -28.06 -14.19 -22.99
CA ASN A 533 -29.20 -13.56 -22.36
C ASN A 533 -30.49 -14.38 -22.60
N THR A 534 -31.62 -13.91 -22.05
CA THR A 534 -32.91 -14.57 -22.23
C THR A 534 -33.44 -14.55 -23.68
N ARG A 535 -32.71 -13.92 -24.63
CA ARG A 535 -33.04 -13.83 -26.06
C ARG A 535 -32.05 -14.61 -26.95
N ASP A 536 -31.26 -15.48 -26.37
CA ASP A 536 -30.23 -16.29 -27.06
C ASP A 536 -29.08 -15.47 -27.70
N GLU A 537 -28.93 -14.19 -27.33
CA GLU A 537 -27.79 -13.37 -27.76
C GLU A 537 -26.60 -13.56 -26.83
N SER A 538 -25.42 -13.75 -27.40
CA SER A 538 -24.16 -13.78 -26.63
C SER A 538 -23.95 -12.45 -25.92
N THR A 539 -23.64 -12.51 -24.62
CA THR A 539 -23.30 -11.36 -23.80
C THR A 539 -21.83 -11.35 -23.40
N ALA A 540 -20.98 -12.06 -24.16
CA ALA A 540 -19.54 -12.05 -23.96
C ALA A 540 -19.00 -10.62 -24.10
N LEU A 541 -18.12 -10.20 -23.18
CA LEU A 541 -17.65 -8.84 -23.07
C LEU A 541 -16.12 -8.78 -23.05
N ALA A 542 -15.59 -7.67 -23.55
CA ALA A 542 -14.22 -7.23 -23.32
C ALA A 542 -14.21 -5.90 -22.57
N TYR A 543 -13.19 -5.71 -21.75
CA TYR A 543 -12.94 -4.49 -20.99
C TYR A 543 -11.83 -3.68 -21.67
N LYS A 544 -12.05 -2.38 -21.85
CA LYS A 544 -11.03 -1.40 -22.18
C LYS A 544 -10.85 -0.49 -20.97
N PHE A 545 -9.77 -0.70 -20.25
CA PHE A 545 -9.53 0.02 -18.98
C PHE A 545 -9.12 1.46 -19.21
N LYS A 546 -9.55 2.33 -18.34
CA LYS A 546 -9.21 3.76 -18.30
C LYS A 546 -9.24 4.28 -16.86
N MET A 547 -8.69 5.46 -16.64
CA MET A 547 -8.82 6.16 -15.36
C MET A 547 -10.02 7.11 -15.38
N ASP A 548 -10.76 7.19 -14.26
CA ASP A 548 -11.73 8.24 -13.94
C ASP A 548 -11.28 8.91 -12.63
N GLY A 549 -10.57 10.01 -12.78
CA GLY A 549 -9.84 10.63 -11.70
C GLY A 549 -8.76 9.68 -11.14
N VAL A 550 -8.92 9.30 -9.88
CA VAL A 550 -8.00 8.36 -9.20
C VAL A 550 -8.48 6.90 -9.24
N ARG A 551 -9.55 6.59 -9.96
CA ARG A 551 -10.14 5.24 -9.99
C ARG A 551 -9.99 4.61 -11.36
N VAL A 552 -9.61 3.33 -11.37
CA VAL A 552 -9.69 2.54 -12.60
C VAL A 552 -11.13 2.23 -12.93
N THR A 553 -11.50 2.42 -14.18
CA THR A 553 -12.79 2.05 -14.76
C THR A 553 -12.57 1.33 -16.09
N ALA A 554 -13.64 0.94 -16.77
CA ALA A 554 -13.53 0.36 -18.09
C ALA A 554 -14.81 0.63 -18.90
N ASP A 555 -14.64 0.72 -20.22
CA ASP A 555 -15.74 0.61 -21.16
C ASP A 555 -15.92 -0.86 -21.55
N LEU A 556 -17.18 -1.31 -21.69
CA LEU A 556 -17.50 -2.69 -22.05
C LEU A 556 -17.87 -2.79 -23.53
N TYR A 557 -17.26 -3.73 -24.20
CA TYR A 557 -17.46 -4.01 -25.62
C TYR A 557 -17.99 -5.43 -25.80
N PRO A 558 -19.02 -5.64 -26.64
CA PRO A 558 -19.45 -7.00 -27.01
C PRO A 558 -18.34 -7.74 -27.75
N VAL A 559 -18.26 -9.04 -27.54
CA VAL A 559 -17.31 -9.93 -28.22
C VAL A 559 -18.07 -11.00 -29.01
N ASP A 560 -17.83 -11.05 -30.30
CA ASP A 560 -18.30 -12.13 -31.16
C ASP A 560 -17.28 -13.30 -31.14
N TRP A 561 -17.65 -14.39 -30.53
CA TRP A 561 -16.85 -15.63 -30.51
C TRP A 561 -17.22 -16.62 -31.64
N THR A 562 -18.17 -16.24 -32.49
CA THR A 562 -18.48 -17.06 -33.69
C THR A 562 -17.49 -16.79 -34.84
N THR A 563 -16.88 -15.61 -34.80
CA THR A 563 -15.80 -15.20 -35.68
C THR A 563 -14.53 -14.99 -34.88
N LEU A 564 -13.44 -15.61 -35.30
CA LEU A 564 -12.16 -15.50 -34.59
C LEU A 564 -11.14 -14.73 -35.46
N ASP A 565 -10.24 -14.01 -34.80
CA ASP A 565 -9.07 -13.41 -35.45
C ASP A 565 -7.96 -14.47 -35.70
N ASP A 566 -6.85 -14.04 -36.29
CA ASP A 566 -5.71 -14.90 -36.63
C ASP A 566 -5.05 -15.55 -35.37
N LEU A 567 -5.31 -15.02 -34.17
CA LEU A 567 -4.81 -15.56 -32.92
C LEU A 567 -5.87 -16.42 -32.17
N GLY A 568 -7.00 -16.70 -32.82
CA GLY A 568 -8.08 -17.50 -32.22
C GLY A 568 -8.86 -16.76 -31.12
N ARG A 569 -8.87 -15.42 -31.16
CA ARG A 569 -9.62 -14.58 -30.23
C ARG A 569 -10.94 -14.12 -30.83
N GLY A 570 -11.98 -13.94 -30.02
CA GLY A 570 -13.23 -13.36 -30.46
C GLY A 570 -13.07 -11.90 -30.92
N ILE A 571 -13.88 -11.49 -31.89
CA ILE A 571 -13.85 -10.12 -32.42
C ILE A 571 -14.53 -9.16 -31.45
N ILE A 572 -13.79 -8.15 -30.95
CA ILE A 572 -14.32 -7.09 -30.11
C ILE A 572 -15.05 -6.07 -31.00
N SER A 573 -16.28 -5.71 -30.63
CA SER A 573 -17.07 -4.68 -31.31
C SER A 573 -16.37 -3.32 -31.32
N GLU A 574 -16.63 -2.49 -32.33
CA GLU A 574 -16.14 -1.10 -32.39
C GLU A 574 -16.90 -0.19 -31.41
N GLU A 575 -18.17 -0.48 -31.13
CA GLU A 575 -19.02 0.33 -30.27
C GLU A 575 -19.15 -0.30 -28.88
N PRO A 576 -19.01 0.49 -27.80
CA PRO A 576 -19.21 0.00 -26.46
C PRO A 576 -20.69 -0.31 -26.20
N THR A 577 -20.95 -1.37 -25.48
CA THR A 577 -22.33 -1.69 -25.04
C THR A 577 -22.74 -0.85 -23.85
N ARG A 578 -21.77 -0.34 -23.09
CA ARG A 578 -22.01 0.42 -21.86
C ARG A 578 -20.80 1.27 -21.49
N ASP A 579 -21.06 2.52 -21.17
CA ASP A 579 -20.09 3.40 -20.52
C ASP A 579 -20.25 3.34 -19.00
N PHE A 580 -19.18 3.01 -18.27
CA PHE A 580 -19.17 2.99 -16.81
C PHE A 580 -19.09 4.39 -16.20
N THR A 581 -19.88 5.30 -16.64
CA THR A 581 -19.71 6.67 -16.20
C THR A 581 -20.30 6.99 -14.85
N VAL A 582 -21.21 6.20 -14.26
CA VAL A 582 -21.87 6.66 -13.02
C VAL A 582 -22.46 5.54 -12.16
N GLY A 583 -21.76 5.15 -11.12
CA GLY A 583 -22.32 4.34 -10.02
C GLY A 583 -21.22 3.74 -9.15
N SER A 584 -21.32 3.86 -7.82
CA SER A 584 -20.28 3.39 -6.90
C SER A 584 -20.02 1.88 -6.95
N ASN A 585 -21.01 1.09 -7.32
CA ASN A 585 -20.89 -0.37 -7.38
C ASN A 585 -20.22 -0.87 -8.67
N GLU A 586 -20.40 -0.16 -9.78
CA GLU A 586 -19.89 -0.56 -11.11
C GLU A 586 -18.38 -0.25 -11.26
N LYS A 587 -17.90 0.80 -10.61
CA LYS A 587 -16.45 1.13 -10.56
C LYS A 587 -15.66 0.04 -9.84
N ASN A 588 -16.24 -0.62 -8.85
CA ASN A 588 -15.61 -1.72 -8.15
C ASN A 588 -15.44 -2.96 -9.05
N ASP A 589 -16.36 -3.21 -9.99
CA ASP A 589 -16.29 -4.38 -10.87
C ASP A 589 -15.09 -4.29 -11.83
N ALA A 590 -14.83 -3.11 -12.42
CA ALA A 590 -13.63 -2.90 -13.23
C ALA A 590 -12.34 -3.12 -12.42
N PHE A 591 -12.32 -2.70 -11.16
CA PHE A 591 -11.17 -2.93 -10.27
C PHE A 591 -10.95 -4.43 -10.00
N PHE A 592 -11.99 -5.23 -9.79
CA PHE A 592 -11.84 -6.67 -9.57
C PHE A 592 -11.24 -7.39 -10.79
N HIS A 593 -11.62 -7.00 -11.99
CA HIS A 593 -11.01 -7.53 -13.22
C HIS A 593 -9.58 -7.03 -13.41
N PHE A 594 -9.31 -5.78 -13.07
CA PHE A 594 -7.94 -5.26 -13.09
C PHE A 594 -7.04 -5.98 -12.06
N LYS A 595 -7.56 -6.25 -10.87
CA LYS A 595 -6.90 -7.06 -9.84
C LYS A 595 -6.58 -8.47 -10.36
N ASP A 596 -7.47 -9.07 -11.11
CA ASP A 596 -7.21 -10.37 -11.75
C ASP A 596 -6.01 -10.31 -12.70
N ILE A 597 -5.90 -9.23 -13.49
CA ILE A 597 -4.72 -9.00 -14.34
C ILE A 597 -3.44 -8.92 -13.50
N LEU A 598 -3.42 -8.13 -12.42
CA LEU A 598 -2.25 -8.02 -11.54
C LEU A 598 -1.88 -9.36 -10.90
N ASN A 599 -2.87 -10.12 -10.46
CA ASN A 599 -2.68 -11.45 -9.88
C ASN A 599 -2.06 -12.44 -10.87
N ASN A 600 -2.44 -12.38 -12.11
CA ASN A 600 -1.91 -13.24 -13.17
C ASN A 600 -0.51 -12.81 -13.65
N SER A 601 -0.13 -11.55 -13.38
CA SER A 601 1.08 -10.92 -13.93
C SER A 601 2.28 -10.94 -12.96
N LEU A 602 2.11 -11.43 -11.73
CA LEU A 602 3.13 -11.37 -10.70
C LEU A 602 3.54 -12.76 -10.23
N ALA A 603 4.77 -13.18 -10.53
CA ALA A 603 5.36 -14.43 -10.06
C ALA A 603 6.28 -14.21 -8.85
N VAL A 604 6.29 -15.18 -7.92
CA VAL A 604 7.28 -15.26 -6.84
C VAL A 604 8.53 -15.94 -7.39
N GLY A 605 9.68 -15.33 -7.22
CA GLY A 605 10.95 -15.76 -7.80
C GLY A 605 11.27 -15.05 -9.12
N THR A 606 12.45 -15.35 -9.65
CA THR A 606 12.94 -14.83 -10.94
C THR A 606 12.82 -15.90 -12.02
N PHE A 607 12.58 -15.48 -13.25
CA PHE A 607 12.55 -16.40 -14.38
C PHE A 607 13.96 -16.92 -14.70
N VAL A 608 14.09 -18.23 -14.85
CA VAL A 608 15.36 -18.94 -15.06
C VAL A 608 15.41 -19.50 -16.48
N PRO A 609 16.48 -19.26 -17.26
CA PRO A 609 16.61 -19.79 -18.61
C PRO A 609 16.43 -21.31 -18.67
N GLY A 610 15.59 -21.77 -19.58
CA GLY A 610 15.27 -23.18 -19.77
C GLY A 610 14.01 -23.67 -19.06
N GLN A 611 13.53 -22.97 -18.04
CA GLN A 611 12.23 -23.24 -17.43
C GLN A 611 11.13 -22.48 -18.20
N LYS A 612 10.05 -23.14 -18.56
CA LYS A 612 8.98 -22.56 -19.38
C LYS A 612 7.76 -22.17 -18.55
N PHE A 613 7.37 -22.99 -17.56
CA PHE A 613 6.18 -22.77 -16.74
C PHE A 613 6.55 -22.23 -15.37
N TYR A 614 5.81 -21.22 -14.95
CA TYR A 614 5.88 -20.59 -13.63
C TYR A 614 4.48 -20.40 -13.06
N GLN A 615 4.41 -20.10 -11.79
CA GLN A 615 3.16 -19.77 -11.11
C GLN A 615 3.15 -18.30 -10.71
N SER A 616 2.01 -17.66 -10.91
CA SER A 616 1.76 -16.33 -10.34
C SER A 616 1.54 -16.41 -8.83
N LYS A 617 1.47 -15.25 -8.20
CA LYS A 617 1.11 -15.09 -6.78
C LYS A 617 -0.15 -15.88 -6.36
N THR A 618 -1.10 -16.04 -7.27
CA THR A 618 -2.38 -16.73 -7.02
C THR A 618 -2.44 -18.15 -7.58
N GLY A 619 -1.33 -18.63 -8.15
CA GLY A 619 -1.25 -19.97 -8.73
C GLY A 619 -1.63 -20.03 -10.21
N SER A 620 -1.97 -18.92 -10.85
CA SER A 620 -2.18 -18.86 -12.29
C SER A 620 -0.89 -19.18 -13.04
N PRO A 621 -0.93 -20.02 -14.10
CA PRO A 621 0.27 -20.31 -14.89
C PRO A 621 0.76 -19.09 -15.67
N ILE A 622 2.07 -18.86 -15.61
CA ILE A 622 2.81 -17.91 -16.45
C ILE A 622 3.75 -18.74 -17.32
N ILE A 623 3.66 -18.57 -18.61
CA ILE A 623 4.43 -19.33 -19.59
C ILE A 623 5.41 -18.40 -20.29
N VAL A 624 6.68 -18.80 -20.37
CA VAL A 624 7.77 -17.97 -20.88
C VAL A 624 8.35 -18.60 -22.14
N GLU A 625 8.47 -17.83 -23.20
CA GLU A 625 9.18 -18.19 -24.42
C GLU A 625 10.60 -17.64 -24.37
N TRP A 626 11.60 -18.53 -24.47
CA TRP A 626 13.01 -18.19 -24.41
C TRP A 626 13.66 -18.12 -25.79
N GLU A 627 14.50 -17.12 -26.00
CA GLU A 627 15.48 -17.07 -27.10
C GLU A 627 16.90 -17.04 -26.47
N GLY A 628 17.51 -18.20 -26.33
CA GLY A 628 18.74 -18.36 -25.55
C GLY A 628 18.50 -18.09 -24.06
N SER A 629 19.09 -17.04 -23.52
CA SER A 629 18.90 -16.59 -22.13
C SER A 629 17.96 -15.39 -21.98
N THR A 630 17.40 -14.92 -23.09
CA THR A 630 16.50 -13.75 -23.11
C THR A 630 15.05 -14.20 -23.24
N ILE A 631 14.15 -13.55 -22.55
CA ILE A 631 12.70 -13.77 -22.70
C ILE A 631 12.23 -13.01 -23.93
N LYS A 632 11.73 -13.76 -24.92
CA LYS A 632 11.14 -13.23 -26.14
C LYS A 632 9.68 -12.88 -25.98
N GLY A 633 8.94 -13.75 -25.29
CA GLY A 633 7.52 -13.59 -25.08
C GLY A 633 7.03 -14.26 -23.79
N VAL A 634 5.84 -13.86 -23.38
CA VAL A 634 5.14 -14.40 -22.22
C VAL A 634 3.69 -14.72 -22.58
N ALA A 635 3.09 -15.66 -21.87
CA ALA A 635 1.69 -16.00 -22.05
C ALA A 635 1.04 -16.33 -20.71
N GLY A 636 -0.22 -16.00 -20.56
CA GLY A 636 -1.11 -16.64 -19.60
C GLY A 636 -1.72 -17.91 -20.22
N SER A 637 -2.52 -18.62 -19.48
CA SER A 637 -3.15 -19.87 -19.98
C SER A 637 -4.08 -19.61 -21.18
N PHE A 638 -4.72 -18.44 -21.26
CA PHE A 638 -5.56 -18.05 -22.40
C PHE A 638 -4.77 -17.96 -23.72
N GLN A 639 -3.63 -17.29 -23.70
CA GLN A 639 -2.75 -17.14 -24.88
C GLN A 639 -2.10 -18.47 -25.24
N TYR A 640 -1.63 -19.20 -24.23
CA TYR A 640 -0.95 -20.47 -24.42
C TYR A 640 -1.84 -21.53 -25.09
N GLU A 641 -3.12 -21.64 -24.67
CA GLU A 641 -4.09 -22.53 -25.31
C GLU A 641 -4.32 -22.23 -26.80
N ARG A 642 -4.12 -20.97 -27.20
CA ARG A 642 -4.27 -20.50 -28.60
C ARG A 642 -2.96 -20.50 -29.37
N GLY A 643 -1.86 -20.96 -28.73
CA GLY A 643 -0.58 -21.19 -29.39
C GLY A 643 0.23 -19.90 -29.69
N TYR A 644 0.01 -18.79 -28.96
CA TYR A 644 0.79 -17.59 -29.15
C TYR A 644 1.34 -17.02 -27.83
N PHE A 645 2.38 -16.19 -27.98
CA PHE A 645 3.02 -15.47 -26.88
C PHE A 645 2.94 -13.96 -27.11
N ILE A 646 2.80 -13.20 -26.05
CA ILE A 646 2.85 -11.75 -26.04
C ILE A 646 4.31 -11.33 -26.04
N PRO A 647 4.78 -10.52 -27.02
CA PRO A 647 6.17 -10.06 -27.04
C PRO A 647 6.50 -9.20 -25.83
N VAL A 648 7.66 -9.44 -25.23
CA VAL A 648 8.24 -8.55 -24.22
C VAL A 648 8.93 -7.40 -24.92
N THR A 649 8.52 -6.17 -24.63
CA THR A 649 9.08 -4.96 -25.27
C THR A 649 10.30 -4.43 -24.54
N GLU A 650 10.30 -4.48 -23.21
CA GLU A 650 11.37 -4.00 -22.36
C GLU A 650 11.54 -4.89 -21.12
N LYS A 651 12.79 -4.98 -20.63
CA LYS A 651 13.14 -5.63 -19.36
C LYS A 651 13.80 -4.61 -18.43
N TYR A 652 13.39 -4.62 -17.17
CA TYR A 652 14.03 -3.85 -16.11
C TYR A 652 14.55 -4.78 -15.01
N GLU A 653 15.78 -4.50 -14.56
CA GLU A 653 16.42 -5.22 -13.47
C GLU A 653 17.43 -4.28 -12.80
N LYS A 654 17.34 -4.10 -11.50
CA LYS A 654 18.30 -3.32 -10.71
C LYS A 654 19.14 -4.28 -9.85
N GLU A 655 20.45 -4.03 -9.76
CA GLU A 655 21.38 -4.89 -9.04
C GLU A 655 20.98 -5.07 -7.56
N SER A 656 20.56 -3.98 -6.91
CA SER A 656 20.05 -3.99 -5.54
C SER A 656 18.53 -4.29 -5.45
N GLY A 657 17.88 -4.64 -6.56
CA GLY A 657 16.44 -4.78 -6.65
C GLY A 657 15.89 -6.10 -6.12
N ASN A 658 14.57 -6.15 -5.99
CA ASN A 658 13.84 -7.32 -5.54
C ASN A 658 13.37 -8.23 -6.70
N GLY A 659 13.89 -8.06 -7.91
CA GLY A 659 13.57 -8.95 -9.03
C GLY A 659 13.64 -8.29 -10.41
N GLN A 660 12.81 -8.78 -11.31
CA GLN A 660 12.81 -8.42 -12.73
C GLN A 660 11.42 -7.99 -13.16
N SER A 661 11.34 -7.00 -14.02
CA SER A 661 10.08 -6.54 -14.62
C SER A 661 10.16 -6.63 -16.14
N TYR A 662 9.03 -7.00 -16.73
CA TYR A 662 8.89 -7.22 -18.19
C TYR A 662 7.67 -6.46 -18.68
N VAL A 663 7.85 -5.55 -19.62
CA VAL A 663 6.75 -4.75 -20.17
C VAL A 663 6.17 -5.44 -21.41
N VAL A 664 4.84 -5.47 -21.49
CA VAL A 664 4.07 -5.99 -22.64
C VAL A 664 3.08 -4.93 -23.12
N ASP A 665 2.92 -4.80 -24.45
CA ASP A 665 2.18 -3.68 -25.04
C ASP A 665 0.92 -4.09 -25.84
N SER A 666 0.75 -5.36 -26.19
CA SER A 666 -0.37 -5.80 -27.02
C SER A 666 -1.62 -6.17 -26.23
N GLU A 667 -1.47 -6.89 -25.14
CA GLU A 667 -2.55 -7.31 -24.24
C GLU A 667 -1.98 -7.74 -22.88
N PRO A 668 -2.78 -7.82 -21.81
CA PRO A 668 -2.35 -8.35 -20.53
C PRO A 668 -2.31 -9.87 -20.54
N LEU A 669 -1.62 -10.48 -19.57
CA LEU A 669 -1.76 -11.92 -19.34
C LEU A 669 -3.19 -12.25 -18.91
N MET A 670 -3.80 -13.19 -19.59
CA MET A 670 -5.15 -13.66 -19.32
C MET A 670 -5.17 -15.14 -18.98
N SER A 671 -6.09 -15.53 -18.11
CA SER A 671 -6.33 -16.93 -17.74
C SER A 671 -7.34 -17.57 -18.66
N THR A 672 -7.21 -18.88 -18.83
CA THR A 672 -8.15 -19.71 -19.58
C THR A 672 -9.59 -19.59 -19.10
N PHE A 673 -10.54 -19.80 -19.99
CA PHE A 673 -11.99 -19.86 -19.70
C PHE A 673 -12.47 -21.29 -19.46
N THR A 674 -11.56 -22.26 -19.52
CA THR A 674 -11.87 -23.69 -19.42
C THR A 674 -11.76 -24.14 -17.97
N SER A 675 -12.86 -24.68 -17.40
CA SER A 675 -12.84 -25.28 -16.07
C SER A 675 -12.19 -26.67 -16.08
N PRO A 676 -11.71 -27.19 -14.94
CA PRO A 676 -11.22 -28.56 -14.86
C PRO A 676 -12.26 -29.59 -15.32
N TYR A 677 -13.51 -29.41 -14.91
CA TYR A 677 -14.62 -30.27 -15.34
C TYR A 677 -14.81 -30.21 -16.85
N ALA A 678 -14.87 -29.03 -17.45
CA ALA A 678 -15.02 -28.85 -18.90
C ALA A 678 -13.84 -29.47 -19.67
N ALA A 679 -12.63 -29.35 -19.17
CA ALA A 679 -11.44 -29.92 -19.83
C ALA A 679 -11.42 -31.43 -19.82
N ILE A 680 -11.91 -32.07 -18.74
CA ILE A 680 -11.96 -33.54 -18.60
C ILE A 680 -13.16 -34.14 -19.39
N THR A 681 -14.29 -33.43 -19.43
CA THR A 681 -15.52 -33.85 -20.11
C THR A 681 -15.62 -33.37 -21.55
N ASP A 682 -14.58 -32.79 -22.11
CA ASP A 682 -14.53 -32.32 -23.50
C ASP A 682 -14.77 -33.51 -24.44
N SER A 683 -15.79 -33.43 -25.26
CA SER A 683 -16.17 -34.44 -26.24
C SER A 683 -15.04 -34.83 -27.22
N LEU A 684 -14.11 -33.88 -27.45
CA LEU A 684 -12.93 -34.11 -28.29
C LEU A 684 -11.84 -34.93 -27.59
N LYS A 685 -11.94 -35.11 -26.28
CA LYS A 685 -11.00 -35.86 -25.43
C LYS A 685 -11.61 -37.10 -24.79
N THR A 686 -12.81 -37.53 -25.24
CA THR A 686 -13.50 -38.69 -24.69
C THR A 686 -12.63 -39.93 -24.81
N ASP A 687 -11.89 -40.08 -25.88
CA ASP A 687 -10.98 -41.24 -26.08
C ASP A 687 -9.84 -41.29 -25.04
N ARG A 688 -9.53 -40.19 -24.37
CA ARG A 688 -8.46 -40.08 -23.37
C ARG A 688 -9.00 -40.01 -21.93
N PHE A 689 -10.09 -39.30 -21.68
CA PHE A 689 -10.58 -38.96 -20.34
C PHE A 689 -11.99 -39.50 -20.03
N GLY A 690 -12.68 -40.15 -21.01
CA GLY A 690 -14.10 -40.51 -20.86
C GLY A 690 -14.40 -41.35 -19.64
N SER A 691 -13.61 -42.37 -19.33
CA SER A 691 -13.83 -43.23 -18.19
C SER A 691 -13.64 -42.50 -16.84
N PHE A 692 -12.67 -41.57 -16.74
CA PHE A 692 -12.49 -40.75 -15.55
C PHE A 692 -13.58 -39.67 -15.46
N ALA A 693 -14.02 -39.10 -16.59
CA ALA A 693 -15.11 -38.11 -16.64
C ALA A 693 -16.42 -38.66 -16.07
N ASN A 694 -16.74 -39.92 -16.35
CA ASN A 694 -17.94 -40.60 -15.82
C ASN A 694 -17.93 -40.67 -14.28
N LEU A 695 -16.76 -40.80 -13.65
CA LEU A 695 -16.63 -40.82 -12.20
C LEU A 695 -16.88 -39.45 -11.56
N LEU A 696 -16.71 -38.35 -12.31
CA LEU A 696 -16.93 -36.99 -11.81
C LEU A 696 -18.40 -36.58 -11.78
N GLU A 697 -19.29 -37.27 -12.51
CA GLU A 697 -20.63 -36.77 -12.83
C GLU A 697 -21.49 -36.44 -11.60
N SER A 698 -21.43 -37.24 -10.55
CA SER A 698 -22.15 -37.03 -9.30
C SER A 698 -21.35 -36.25 -8.23
N MET A 699 -20.10 -35.95 -8.51
CA MET A 699 -19.19 -35.22 -7.57
C MET A 699 -19.17 -33.68 -7.78
N VAL A 700 -19.86 -33.19 -8.78
CA VAL A 700 -19.79 -31.78 -9.20
C VAL A 700 -21.00 -30.98 -8.77
N ASN A 701 -20.78 -29.72 -8.48
CA ASN A 701 -21.80 -28.73 -8.11
C ASN A 701 -21.81 -27.54 -9.09
N THR A 702 -22.88 -26.76 -9.05
CA THR A 702 -23.00 -25.49 -9.79
C THR A 702 -22.81 -24.28 -8.91
N THR A 703 -22.62 -24.45 -7.61
CA THR A 703 -22.41 -23.39 -6.62
C THR A 703 -21.42 -23.84 -5.56
N ASP A 704 -20.68 -22.88 -4.99
CA ASP A 704 -19.89 -23.13 -3.78
C ASP A 704 -20.74 -23.05 -2.50
N GLY A 705 -20.13 -23.34 -1.35
CA GLY A 705 -20.80 -23.28 -0.04
C GLY A 705 -21.25 -21.87 0.40
N ALA A 706 -20.79 -20.81 -0.30
CA ALA A 706 -21.16 -19.42 -0.06
C ALA A 706 -22.19 -18.87 -1.07
N ASN A 707 -22.83 -19.73 -1.84
CA ASN A 707 -23.80 -19.40 -2.92
C ASN A 707 -23.19 -18.61 -4.10
N HIS A 708 -21.87 -18.70 -4.31
CA HIS A 708 -21.30 -18.21 -5.56
C HIS A 708 -21.56 -19.27 -6.64
N THR A 709 -21.89 -18.80 -7.84
CA THR A 709 -22.07 -19.69 -8.99
C THR A 709 -20.79 -19.80 -9.81
N THR A 710 -20.69 -20.91 -10.55
CA THR A 710 -19.66 -21.10 -11.56
C THR A 710 -20.28 -21.03 -12.96
N MET A 711 -19.43 -20.81 -13.97
CA MET A 711 -19.83 -20.86 -15.38
C MET A 711 -20.23 -22.25 -15.83
N ASP A 712 -19.67 -23.25 -15.15
CA ASP A 712 -19.78 -24.66 -15.44
C ASP A 712 -19.95 -25.46 -14.16
N LYS A 713 -20.10 -26.75 -14.24
CA LYS A 713 -20.00 -27.61 -13.05
C LYS A 713 -18.62 -27.46 -12.42
N CYS A 714 -18.55 -27.39 -11.10
CA CYS A 714 -17.31 -27.25 -10.35
C CYS A 714 -17.00 -28.48 -9.51
N LEU A 715 -15.73 -28.74 -9.30
CA LEU A 715 -15.22 -29.73 -8.35
C LEU A 715 -15.13 -29.04 -6.97
N PRO A 716 -15.95 -29.42 -5.98
CA PRO A 716 -15.96 -28.79 -4.66
C PRO A 716 -14.63 -28.93 -3.90
N THR A 717 -13.85 -29.93 -4.25
CA THR A 717 -12.51 -30.18 -3.69
C THR A 717 -11.53 -29.05 -4.00
N LEU A 718 -11.71 -28.32 -5.12
CA LEU A 718 -10.83 -27.24 -5.54
C LEU A 718 -11.22 -25.91 -4.86
N ASN A 719 -10.55 -25.57 -3.78
CA ASN A 719 -10.86 -24.42 -2.93
C ASN A 719 -9.77 -23.31 -3.02
N ASN A 720 -9.96 -22.30 -3.85
CA ASN A 720 -9.16 -21.06 -3.86
C ASN A 720 -7.63 -21.27 -3.85
N TYR A 721 -7.16 -22.30 -4.52
CA TYR A 721 -5.76 -22.67 -4.55
C TYR A 721 -5.37 -23.18 -5.94
N HIS A 722 -4.23 -23.83 -6.07
CA HIS A 722 -3.76 -24.41 -7.32
C HIS A 722 -3.45 -25.91 -7.14
N TYR A 723 -3.79 -26.70 -8.15
CA TYR A 723 -3.82 -28.17 -8.07
C TYR A 723 -3.20 -28.81 -9.29
N THR A 724 -2.81 -30.06 -9.16
CA THR A 724 -2.53 -30.97 -10.28
C THR A 724 -3.56 -32.09 -10.28
N ILE A 725 -4.17 -32.35 -11.44
CA ILE A 725 -5.10 -33.47 -11.62
C ILE A 725 -4.43 -34.49 -12.54
N TYR A 726 -4.23 -35.66 -12.03
CA TYR A 726 -3.68 -36.79 -12.79
C TYR A 726 -4.82 -37.67 -13.32
N VAL A 727 -4.99 -37.74 -14.64
CA VAL A 727 -6.06 -38.53 -15.26
C VAL A 727 -5.47 -39.82 -15.86
N PRO A 728 -5.78 -41.00 -15.32
CA PRO A 728 -5.30 -42.27 -15.90
C PRO A 728 -5.95 -42.53 -17.25
N THR A 729 -5.31 -43.38 -18.07
CA THR A 729 -5.85 -43.76 -19.37
C THR A 729 -7.17 -44.50 -19.21
N ASN A 730 -8.10 -44.37 -20.19
CA ASN A 730 -9.39 -45.06 -20.19
C ASN A 730 -9.21 -46.56 -20.03
N GLU A 731 -8.28 -47.19 -20.80
CA GLU A 731 -7.99 -48.62 -20.76
C GLU A 731 -7.74 -49.13 -19.33
N THR A 732 -7.00 -48.37 -18.53
CA THR A 732 -6.64 -48.74 -17.15
C THR A 732 -7.77 -48.52 -16.14
N VAL A 733 -8.62 -47.53 -16.37
CA VAL A 733 -9.82 -47.27 -15.57
C VAL A 733 -10.87 -48.33 -15.89
N ASP A 734 -11.14 -48.62 -17.18
CA ASP A 734 -12.10 -49.58 -17.62
C ASP A 734 -11.77 -50.99 -17.13
N ALA A 735 -10.47 -51.34 -17.10
CA ALA A 735 -10.02 -52.62 -16.54
C ALA A 735 -10.34 -52.76 -15.04
N LEU A 736 -10.37 -51.70 -14.26
CA LEU A 736 -10.80 -51.71 -12.86
C LEU A 736 -12.32 -51.87 -12.72
N VAL A 737 -13.08 -51.22 -13.60
CA VAL A 737 -14.55 -51.31 -13.66
C VAL A 737 -14.96 -52.72 -14.07
N GLU A 738 -14.37 -53.27 -15.15
CA GLU A 738 -14.64 -54.66 -15.63
C GLU A 738 -14.28 -55.73 -14.60
N ALA A 739 -13.27 -55.45 -13.75
CA ALA A 739 -12.89 -56.33 -12.65
C ALA A 739 -13.76 -56.12 -11.39
N HIS A 740 -14.78 -55.30 -11.43
CA HIS A 740 -15.65 -54.88 -10.29
C HIS A 740 -14.90 -54.33 -9.07
N LYS A 741 -13.68 -53.82 -9.30
CA LYS A 741 -12.84 -53.15 -8.27
C LYS A 741 -13.13 -51.69 -8.11
N LEU A 742 -13.58 -51.03 -9.18
CA LEU A 742 -13.99 -49.62 -9.17
C LEU A 742 -15.47 -49.57 -9.58
N PRO A 743 -16.39 -49.37 -8.62
CA PRO A 743 -17.81 -49.17 -8.91
C PRO A 743 -18.08 -47.95 -9.76
N THR A 744 -19.23 -47.88 -10.37
CA THR A 744 -19.74 -46.73 -11.11
C THR A 744 -20.92 -46.09 -10.39
N TRP A 745 -21.28 -44.86 -10.78
CA TRP A 745 -22.50 -44.22 -10.24
C TRP A 745 -23.77 -44.95 -10.71
N ASP A 746 -23.73 -45.61 -11.87
CA ASP A 746 -24.84 -46.43 -12.39
C ASP A 746 -25.10 -47.64 -11.46
N ASP A 747 -24.07 -48.23 -10.86
CA ASP A 747 -24.20 -49.33 -9.88
C ASP A 747 -24.94 -48.82 -8.63
N ILE A 748 -24.58 -47.63 -8.16
CA ILE A 748 -25.21 -46.99 -6.98
C ILE A 748 -26.66 -46.65 -7.29
N ASP A 749 -26.97 -46.07 -8.47
CA ASP A 749 -28.33 -45.76 -8.90
C ASP A 749 -29.21 -47.00 -9.02
N ALA A 750 -28.63 -48.12 -9.49
CA ALA A 750 -29.33 -49.43 -9.50
C ALA A 750 -29.67 -49.92 -8.09
N ILE A 751 -28.72 -49.77 -7.15
CA ILE A 751 -28.95 -50.08 -5.72
C ILE A 751 -30.06 -49.17 -5.15
N GLN A 752 -30.01 -47.86 -5.37
CA GLN A 752 -31.04 -46.93 -4.86
C GLN A 752 -32.44 -47.27 -5.41
N SER A 753 -32.50 -47.57 -6.69
CA SER A 753 -33.77 -47.99 -7.34
C SER A 753 -34.31 -49.30 -6.71
N CYS A 754 -33.43 -50.22 -6.37
CA CYS A 754 -33.79 -51.45 -5.70
C CYS A 754 -34.29 -51.21 -4.25
N ILE A 755 -33.63 -50.32 -3.51
CA ILE A 755 -34.03 -49.90 -2.15
C ILE A 755 -35.45 -49.31 -2.19
N GLU A 756 -35.77 -48.43 -3.15
CA GLU A 756 -37.15 -47.89 -3.30
C GLU A 756 -38.19 -49.02 -3.50
N ILE A 757 -37.88 -50.06 -4.31
CA ILE A 757 -38.75 -51.21 -4.51
C ILE A 757 -38.91 -52.01 -3.21
N ILE A 758 -37.83 -52.19 -2.45
CA ILE A 758 -37.88 -52.92 -1.16
C ILE A 758 -38.71 -52.10 -0.15
N ASP A 759 -38.51 -50.80 -0.04
CA ASP A 759 -39.27 -49.92 0.85
C ASP A 759 -40.77 -49.93 0.50
N ASP A 760 -41.16 -49.94 -0.78
CA ASP A 760 -42.52 -50.13 -1.23
C ASP A 760 -43.13 -51.45 -0.82
N LYS A 761 -42.30 -52.57 -0.88
CA LYS A 761 -42.71 -53.90 -0.44
C LYS A 761 -42.94 -53.96 1.08
N ILE A 762 -42.03 -53.34 1.86
CA ILE A 762 -42.12 -53.22 3.32
C ILE A 762 -43.42 -52.49 3.67
N ALA A 763 -43.68 -51.33 3.09
CA ALA A 763 -44.85 -50.52 3.36
C ALA A 763 -46.17 -51.28 3.07
N LYS A 764 -46.24 -52.04 1.98
CA LYS A 764 -47.40 -52.85 1.65
C LYS A 764 -47.62 -54.00 2.63
N GLU A 765 -46.59 -54.65 3.09
CA GLU A 765 -46.68 -55.73 4.06
C GLU A 765 -47.06 -55.17 5.44
N GLU A 766 -46.56 -54.03 5.85
CA GLU A 766 -46.94 -53.32 7.08
C GLU A 766 -48.42 -52.95 7.07
N GLU A 767 -48.95 -52.43 5.95
CA GLU A 767 -50.39 -52.16 5.78
C GLU A 767 -51.26 -53.43 6.04
N THR A 768 -50.70 -54.58 5.67
CA THR A 768 -51.39 -55.88 5.80
C THR A 768 -51.22 -56.53 7.17
N ALA A 769 -50.06 -56.41 7.76
CA ALA A 769 -49.68 -57.06 9.04
C ALA A 769 -49.97 -56.18 10.27
N GLY A 770 -50.24 -54.88 10.09
CA GLY A 770 -50.39 -53.90 11.16
C GLY A 770 -49.08 -53.70 11.94
N ASP A 771 -49.13 -53.63 13.28
CA ASP A 771 -47.93 -53.42 14.12
C ASP A 771 -47.06 -54.65 14.34
N VAL A 772 -47.31 -55.75 13.57
CA VAL A 772 -46.55 -57.00 13.69
C VAL A 772 -45.43 -57.05 12.67
N VAL A 773 -44.20 -57.16 13.12
CA VAL A 773 -43.05 -57.39 12.22
C VAL A 773 -43.11 -58.84 11.78
N THR A 774 -43.36 -59.09 10.50
CA THR A 774 -43.31 -60.37 9.89
C THR A 774 -41.88 -60.81 9.54
N ASP A 775 -41.64 -62.10 9.40
CA ASP A 775 -40.32 -62.59 8.96
C ASP A 775 -39.90 -61.98 7.60
N LEU A 776 -40.93 -61.68 6.75
CA LEU A 776 -40.67 -61.05 5.46
C LEU A 776 -40.23 -59.53 5.65
N ILE A 777 -40.88 -58.79 6.53
CA ILE A 777 -40.44 -57.39 6.86
C ILE A 777 -39.00 -57.41 7.38
N ALA A 778 -38.70 -58.34 8.28
CA ALA A 778 -37.33 -58.43 8.82
C ALA A 778 -36.28 -58.78 7.74
N GLN A 779 -36.55 -59.71 6.84
CA GLN A 779 -35.69 -60.03 5.72
C GLN A 779 -35.51 -58.82 4.74
N LEU A 780 -36.60 -58.21 4.35
CA LEU A 780 -36.58 -57.05 3.45
C LEU A 780 -35.80 -55.90 4.06
N THR A 781 -35.96 -55.66 5.37
CA THR A 781 -35.20 -54.61 6.10
C THR A 781 -33.71 -54.92 6.15
N GLU A 782 -33.33 -56.19 6.34
CA GLU A 782 -31.96 -56.62 6.31
C GLU A 782 -31.34 -56.42 4.92
N GLN A 783 -32.00 -56.82 3.85
CA GLN A 783 -31.57 -56.59 2.45
C GLN A 783 -31.43 -55.10 2.12
N ARG A 784 -32.40 -54.32 2.53
CA ARG A 784 -32.42 -52.87 2.36
C ARG A 784 -31.21 -52.22 3.04
N ASN A 785 -30.95 -52.57 4.31
CA ASN A 785 -29.83 -52.03 5.06
C ASN A 785 -28.48 -52.47 4.48
N TYR A 786 -28.37 -53.71 4.07
CA TYR A 786 -27.18 -54.23 3.37
C TYR A 786 -26.90 -53.41 2.09
N LEU A 787 -27.91 -53.21 1.24
CA LEU A 787 -27.77 -52.44 0.01
C LEU A 787 -27.38 -50.97 0.28
N ASP A 788 -27.94 -50.33 1.33
CA ASP A 788 -27.59 -48.98 1.73
C ASP A 788 -26.12 -48.88 2.19
N GLU A 789 -25.63 -49.87 2.98
CA GLU A 789 -24.22 -49.94 3.38
C GLU A 789 -23.30 -50.11 2.15
N GLN A 790 -23.69 -51.00 1.19
CA GLN A 790 -22.89 -51.22 -0.03
C GLN A 790 -22.86 -49.98 -0.95
N ALA A 791 -23.98 -49.28 -1.10
CA ALA A 791 -24.00 -48.04 -1.86
C ALA A 791 -23.08 -46.94 -1.26
N GLN A 792 -23.05 -46.85 0.07
CA GLN A 792 -22.14 -45.91 0.77
C GLN A 792 -20.67 -46.32 0.59
N GLU A 793 -20.34 -47.62 0.67
CA GLU A 793 -19.00 -48.14 0.44
C GLU A 793 -18.54 -47.89 -1.00
N MET A 794 -19.39 -48.18 -1.99
CA MET A 794 -19.12 -47.93 -3.41
C MET A 794 -18.85 -46.43 -3.66
N ALA A 795 -19.70 -45.55 -3.11
CA ALA A 795 -19.51 -44.10 -3.21
C ALA A 795 -18.18 -43.65 -2.57
N LEU A 796 -17.80 -44.21 -1.44
CA LEU A 796 -16.52 -43.91 -0.79
C LEU A 796 -15.32 -44.34 -1.66
N VAL A 797 -15.37 -45.51 -2.30
CA VAL A 797 -14.32 -45.98 -3.21
C VAL A 797 -14.17 -45.02 -4.40
N ILE A 798 -15.27 -44.61 -5.03
CA ILE A 798 -15.23 -43.63 -6.15
C ILE A 798 -14.64 -42.31 -5.68
N ASN A 799 -15.12 -41.79 -4.56
CA ASN A 799 -14.66 -40.50 -4.01
C ASN A 799 -13.15 -40.53 -3.66
N ASN A 800 -12.70 -41.61 -3.01
CA ASN A 800 -11.29 -41.75 -2.66
C ASN A 800 -10.41 -41.92 -3.93
N PHE A 801 -10.89 -42.64 -4.94
CA PHE A 801 -10.19 -42.79 -6.21
C PHE A 801 -10.00 -41.41 -6.88
N VAL A 802 -11.08 -40.65 -7.06
CA VAL A 802 -11.00 -39.32 -7.70
C VAL A 802 -10.15 -38.36 -6.88
N ASN A 803 -10.40 -38.24 -5.55
CA ASN A 803 -9.68 -37.30 -4.70
C ASN A 803 -8.19 -37.65 -4.58
N TYR A 804 -7.77 -38.90 -4.71
CA TYR A 804 -6.36 -39.27 -4.70
C TYR A 804 -5.64 -38.85 -5.99
N HIS A 805 -6.37 -38.69 -7.10
CA HIS A 805 -5.84 -38.15 -8.35
C HIS A 805 -5.77 -36.62 -8.41
N ILE A 806 -6.18 -35.92 -7.34
CA ILE A 806 -6.09 -34.48 -7.20
C ILE A 806 -5.02 -34.14 -6.16
N GLN A 807 -3.90 -33.57 -6.61
CA GLN A 807 -2.77 -33.16 -5.79
C GLN A 807 -2.87 -31.66 -5.48
N ASP A 808 -2.55 -31.24 -4.26
CA ASP A 808 -2.30 -29.82 -3.95
C ASP A 808 -1.03 -29.35 -4.68
N ASN A 809 -0.98 -28.08 -5.00
CA ASN A 809 0.05 -27.46 -5.85
C ASN A 809 0.07 -27.93 -7.31
N SER A 810 0.31 -26.97 -8.20
CA SER A 810 0.47 -27.23 -9.64
C SER A 810 1.92 -27.60 -9.96
N VAL A 811 2.10 -28.72 -10.66
CA VAL A 811 3.38 -29.21 -11.17
C VAL A 811 3.31 -29.23 -12.69
N PHE A 812 4.34 -28.73 -13.38
CA PHE A 812 4.35 -28.62 -14.83
C PHE A 812 5.51 -29.41 -15.43
N VAL A 813 5.28 -30.07 -16.55
CA VAL A 813 6.35 -30.51 -17.47
C VAL A 813 6.99 -29.23 -18.05
N GLU A 814 8.31 -29.13 -18.11
CA GLU A 814 9.07 -27.91 -18.44
C GLU A 814 8.91 -26.78 -17.41
N GLY A 815 8.45 -27.12 -16.20
CA GLY A 815 8.39 -26.23 -15.04
C GLY A 815 9.60 -26.34 -14.14
N GLN A 816 9.40 -26.09 -12.83
CA GLN A 816 10.42 -26.28 -11.79
C GLN A 816 10.85 -27.75 -11.69
N GLU A 817 12.11 -27.99 -11.39
CA GLU A 817 12.60 -29.34 -11.10
C GLU A 817 12.12 -29.82 -9.72
N HIS A 818 11.80 -31.11 -9.63
CA HIS A 818 11.34 -31.78 -8.43
C HIS A 818 12.20 -33.03 -8.16
N SER A 819 12.64 -33.21 -6.93
CA SER A 819 13.48 -34.32 -6.51
C SER A 819 12.84 -35.09 -5.35
N ASN A 820 11.88 -35.95 -5.68
CA ASN A 820 11.07 -36.65 -4.71
C ASN A 820 10.32 -35.71 -3.75
N ASP A 821 9.81 -34.62 -4.28
CA ASP A 821 9.06 -33.65 -3.52
C ASP A 821 7.72 -34.23 -3.07
N VAL A 822 7.33 -33.94 -1.83
CA VAL A 822 6.15 -34.53 -1.20
C VAL A 822 5.00 -33.57 -1.26
N TYR A 823 3.89 -34.01 -1.83
CA TYR A 823 2.62 -33.28 -1.91
C TYR A 823 1.50 -34.01 -1.20
N GLU A 824 0.47 -33.34 -0.79
CA GLU A 824 -0.78 -33.89 -0.31
C GLU A 824 -1.75 -34.08 -1.47
N SER A 825 -2.48 -35.18 -1.47
CA SER A 825 -3.65 -35.37 -2.34
C SER A 825 -4.90 -34.82 -1.65
N SER A 826 -6.02 -34.72 -2.37
CA SER A 826 -7.32 -34.42 -1.77
C SER A 826 -7.98 -35.61 -1.09
N CYS A 827 -7.36 -36.79 -1.11
CA CYS A 827 -7.86 -38.00 -0.44
C CYS A 827 -7.50 -37.99 1.06
N LEU A 828 -8.51 -37.94 1.91
CA LEU A 828 -8.37 -37.96 3.37
C LEU A 828 -8.39 -39.39 3.90
N ASP A 829 -7.35 -39.82 4.55
CA ASP A 829 -7.38 -41.03 5.37
C ASP A 829 -8.17 -40.74 6.67
N THR A 830 -9.37 -41.28 6.76
CA THR A 830 -10.28 -41.01 7.88
C THR A 830 -9.80 -41.62 9.20
N LEU A 831 -8.91 -42.61 9.17
CA LEU A 831 -8.36 -43.22 10.37
C LEU A 831 -7.30 -42.36 11.02
N THR A 832 -6.44 -41.76 10.22
CA THR A 832 -5.35 -40.92 10.69
C THR A 832 -5.70 -39.42 10.67
N ASN A 833 -6.80 -39.05 10.01
CA ASN A 833 -7.20 -37.64 9.73
C ASN A 833 -6.10 -36.86 9.02
N ARG A 834 -5.44 -37.50 8.05
CA ARG A 834 -4.36 -36.89 7.24
C ARG A 834 -4.61 -37.12 5.76
N PHE A 835 -4.22 -36.18 4.95
CA PHE A 835 -4.23 -36.33 3.51
C PHE A 835 -3.13 -37.29 3.05
N VAL A 836 -3.48 -38.22 2.12
CA VAL A 836 -2.55 -39.20 1.58
C VAL A 836 -1.53 -38.53 0.68
N LYS A 837 -0.26 -38.94 0.77
CA LYS A 837 0.87 -38.31 0.09
C LYS A 837 1.09 -38.84 -1.32
N LEU A 838 1.66 -37.92 -2.15
CA LEU A 838 2.22 -38.21 -3.46
C LEU A 838 3.66 -37.73 -3.52
N TYR A 839 4.53 -38.36 -4.30
CA TYR A 839 5.93 -38.01 -4.42
C TYR A 839 6.24 -37.71 -5.90
N VAL A 840 6.71 -36.51 -6.18
CA VAL A 840 6.91 -35.99 -7.54
C VAL A 840 8.39 -35.93 -7.85
N ASN A 841 8.77 -36.42 -9.04
CA ASN A 841 10.11 -36.26 -9.61
C ASN A 841 10.00 -35.67 -11.02
N TYR A 842 10.79 -34.65 -11.27
CA TYR A 842 10.97 -34.04 -12.59
C TYR A 842 12.34 -33.40 -12.70
N GLN A 843 13.06 -33.66 -13.78
CA GLN A 843 14.27 -32.95 -14.16
C GLN A 843 14.09 -32.39 -15.57
N GLN A 844 14.71 -31.25 -15.84
CA GLN A 844 14.58 -30.56 -17.12
C GLN A 844 14.90 -31.49 -18.30
N GLY A 845 13.94 -31.59 -19.25
CA GLY A 845 14.03 -32.49 -20.41
C GLY A 845 13.74 -33.96 -20.11
N GLY A 846 13.54 -34.34 -18.85
CA GLY A 846 13.16 -35.67 -18.42
C GLY A 846 11.66 -35.96 -18.47
N ASP A 847 11.27 -37.06 -17.86
CA ASP A 847 9.85 -37.42 -17.65
C ASP A 847 9.39 -36.88 -16.29
N LEU A 848 8.18 -36.32 -16.26
CA LEU A 848 7.48 -36.05 -15.00
C LEU A 848 6.88 -37.37 -14.50
N THR A 849 7.22 -37.74 -13.29
CA THR A 849 6.72 -38.99 -12.65
C THR A 849 6.14 -38.66 -11.28
N VAL A 850 5.07 -39.41 -10.94
CA VAL A 850 4.44 -39.36 -9.62
C VAL A 850 4.47 -40.76 -9.00
N THR A 851 4.93 -40.86 -7.77
CA THR A 851 4.94 -42.11 -7.01
C THR A 851 3.82 -42.06 -5.98
N ASP A 852 2.97 -43.06 -5.99
CA ASP A 852 1.83 -43.18 -5.08
C ASP A 852 2.24 -43.67 -3.67
N ASN A 853 1.29 -43.72 -2.76
CA ASN A 853 1.54 -44.13 -1.37
C ASN A 853 1.91 -45.63 -1.21
N THR A 854 1.67 -46.43 -2.22
CA THR A 854 2.10 -47.87 -2.27
C THR A 854 3.52 -48.00 -2.79
N GLY A 855 4.15 -46.92 -3.26
CA GLY A 855 5.50 -46.89 -3.83
C GLY A 855 5.55 -47.19 -5.32
N LYS A 856 4.42 -47.28 -6.00
CA LYS A 856 4.37 -47.46 -7.46
C LYS A 856 4.55 -46.11 -8.13
N THR A 857 5.41 -46.08 -9.17
CA THR A 857 5.70 -44.88 -9.95
C THR A 857 4.90 -44.87 -11.26
N HIS A 858 4.26 -43.75 -11.53
CA HIS A 858 3.43 -43.48 -12.69
C HIS A 858 4.08 -42.39 -13.54
N ARG A 859 3.94 -42.47 -14.85
CA ARG A 859 4.55 -41.55 -15.80
C ARG A 859 3.49 -40.68 -16.44
N VAL A 860 3.79 -39.37 -16.56
CA VAL A 860 2.96 -38.42 -17.29
C VAL A 860 3.20 -38.55 -18.80
N ASP A 861 2.13 -38.59 -19.58
CA ASP A 861 2.17 -38.57 -21.05
C ASP A 861 2.55 -37.18 -21.55
N LYS A 862 3.70 -37.08 -22.24
CA LYS A 862 4.19 -35.81 -22.79
C LYS A 862 3.31 -35.22 -23.91
N GLU A 863 2.50 -36.07 -24.56
CA GLU A 863 1.56 -35.60 -25.60
C GLU A 863 0.24 -35.08 -25.00
N CYS A 864 -0.04 -35.41 -23.73
CA CYS A 864 -1.27 -35.05 -23.04
C CYS A 864 -0.96 -34.56 -21.62
N CYS A 865 -0.23 -33.46 -21.55
CA CYS A 865 0.17 -32.81 -20.29
C CYS A 865 -0.01 -31.28 -20.34
N ASN A 866 0.17 -30.63 -19.18
CA ASN A 866 0.03 -29.19 -19.06
C ASN A 866 -1.27 -28.64 -19.64
N ILE A 867 -2.40 -29.32 -19.44
CA ILE A 867 -3.72 -28.78 -19.79
C ILE A 867 -4.09 -27.83 -18.69
N LEU A 868 -4.10 -26.53 -19.01
CA LEU A 868 -4.29 -25.45 -18.05
C LEU A 868 -5.77 -25.15 -17.88
N THR A 869 -6.24 -25.10 -16.65
CA THR A 869 -7.65 -24.88 -16.33
C THR A 869 -7.84 -23.90 -15.19
N ARG A 870 -9.01 -23.27 -15.14
CA ARG A 870 -9.38 -22.37 -14.07
C ARG A 870 -10.85 -22.49 -13.72
N GLN A 871 -11.16 -22.69 -12.45
CA GLN A 871 -12.51 -22.71 -11.90
C GLN A 871 -12.81 -21.37 -11.24
N TYR A 872 -13.80 -20.65 -11.78
CA TYR A 872 -14.18 -19.32 -11.31
C TYR A 872 -15.39 -19.38 -10.38
N TYR A 873 -15.35 -18.54 -9.33
CA TYR A 873 -16.50 -18.30 -8.49
C TYR A 873 -16.90 -16.82 -8.55
N PHE A 874 -18.15 -16.55 -8.88
CA PHE A 874 -18.70 -15.20 -9.02
C PHE A 874 -20.11 -15.10 -8.43
N ASN A 875 -20.58 -13.89 -8.18
CA ASN A 875 -21.89 -13.67 -7.54
C ASN A 875 -23.05 -14.01 -8.48
N GLY A 876 -23.82 -15.06 -8.13
CA GLY A 876 -24.56 -15.80 -9.14
C GLY A 876 -25.95 -15.35 -9.50
N SER A 877 -26.66 -14.53 -8.79
CA SER A 877 -28.08 -14.41 -9.11
C SER A 877 -28.60 -12.98 -9.33
N SER A 878 -28.06 -11.99 -8.68
CA SER A 878 -28.60 -10.63 -8.78
C SER A 878 -27.93 -9.77 -9.85
N LEU A 879 -26.66 -10.02 -10.15
CA LEU A 879 -25.88 -9.25 -11.13
C LEU A 879 -26.14 -9.71 -12.58
N LEU A 880 -26.50 -10.97 -12.77
CA LEU A 880 -26.84 -11.52 -14.08
C LEU A 880 -28.08 -10.88 -14.71
N LYS A 881 -28.99 -10.31 -13.92
CA LYS A 881 -30.29 -9.80 -14.37
C LYS A 881 -30.31 -8.33 -14.74
N SER A 882 -29.42 -7.51 -14.23
CA SER A 882 -29.57 -6.07 -14.43
C SER A 882 -28.53 -5.43 -15.33
N ASN A 883 -27.25 -5.82 -15.32
CA ASN A 883 -26.23 -4.93 -15.89
C ASN A 883 -24.99 -5.55 -16.53
N GLY A 884 -24.84 -6.85 -16.61
CA GLY A 884 -23.72 -7.45 -17.34
C GLY A 884 -22.35 -7.48 -16.65
N CYS A 885 -22.21 -6.87 -15.49
CA CYS A 885 -20.96 -6.87 -14.75
C CYS A 885 -20.85 -8.08 -13.83
N THR A 886 -19.69 -8.69 -13.82
CA THR A 886 -19.40 -9.89 -13.06
C THR A 886 -18.16 -9.66 -12.20
N ARG A 887 -18.27 -10.00 -10.90
CA ARG A 887 -17.11 -9.97 -9.99
C ARG A 887 -16.55 -11.35 -9.85
N ILE A 888 -15.24 -11.50 -10.10
CA ILE A 888 -14.51 -12.70 -9.74
C ILE A 888 -14.17 -12.58 -8.24
N PHE A 889 -14.81 -13.44 -7.42
CA PHE A 889 -14.54 -13.45 -5.97
C PHE A 889 -13.34 -14.31 -5.64
N SER A 890 -13.26 -15.46 -6.30
CA SER A 890 -12.17 -16.40 -6.12
C SER A 890 -12.01 -17.30 -7.33
N SER A 891 -10.87 -17.95 -7.41
CA SER A 891 -10.56 -18.91 -8.47
C SER A 891 -9.68 -20.01 -7.92
N SER A 892 -9.85 -21.23 -8.49
CA SER A 892 -8.90 -22.31 -8.34
C SER A 892 -8.28 -22.63 -9.68
N TYR A 893 -6.98 -22.86 -9.70
CA TYR A 893 -6.24 -23.25 -10.91
C TYR A 893 -5.91 -24.72 -10.84
N ALA A 894 -6.01 -25.43 -11.96
CA ALA A 894 -5.55 -26.79 -12.02
C ALA A 894 -4.83 -27.07 -13.35
N VAL A 895 -3.74 -27.82 -13.26
CA VAL A 895 -3.07 -28.38 -14.40
C VAL A 895 -3.43 -29.87 -14.49
N ILE A 896 -3.82 -30.33 -15.69
CA ILE A 896 -4.23 -31.72 -15.90
C ILE A 896 -3.14 -32.41 -16.70
N HIS A 897 -2.79 -33.61 -16.24
CA HIS A 897 -1.86 -34.53 -16.88
C HIS A 897 -2.49 -35.91 -17.06
N GLN A 898 -2.36 -36.51 -18.22
CA GLN A 898 -2.64 -37.93 -18.38
C GLN A 898 -1.48 -38.76 -17.81
N ILE A 899 -1.80 -39.77 -17.06
CA ILE A 899 -0.85 -40.76 -16.53
C ILE A 899 -1.12 -42.16 -17.06
N ASP A 900 -0.08 -42.98 -17.07
CA ASP A 900 -0.12 -44.34 -17.67
C ASP A 900 -1.01 -45.35 -16.90
N THR A 901 -1.15 -45.21 -15.61
CA THR A 901 -1.95 -46.07 -14.75
C THR A 901 -2.51 -45.34 -13.55
N PRO A 902 -3.64 -45.81 -12.95
CA PRO A 902 -4.24 -45.15 -11.79
C PRO A 902 -3.33 -45.13 -10.56
N LEU A 903 -3.41 -44.04 -9.80
CA LEU A 903 -2.77 -43.84 -8.49
C LEU A 903 -3.53 -44.66 -7.42
N VAL A 904 -2.80 -45.27 -6.50
CA VAL A 904 -3.33 -46.16 -5.47
C VAL A 904 -3.07 -45.57 -4.08
N PRO A 905 -4.12 -45.13 -3.34
CA PRO A 905 -3.93 -44.52 -2.01
C PRO A 905 -3.52 -45.56 -0.93
N PHE A 906 -4.08 -46.75 -0.99
CA PHE A 906 -3.87 -47.85 -0.03
C PHE A 906 -3.92 -49.22 -0.73
N GLU A 907 -3.30 -50.27 -0.15
CA GLU A 907 -3.33 -51.63 -0.73
C GLU A 907 -4.75 -52.18 -0.92
N ASN A 908 -5.70 -51.82 -0.05
CA ASN A 908 -7.09 -52.31 -0.06
C ASN A 908 -8.08 -51.18 -0.31
N CYS A 909 -7.80 -50.29 -1.31
CA CYS A 909 -8.64 -49.15 -1.62
C CYS A 909 -9.77 -49.44 -2.59
N TYR A 910 -9.79 -50.61 -3.17
CA TYR A 910 -10.79 -51.02 -4.18
C TYR A 910 -11.96 -51.74 -3.52
N TYR A 911 -13.09 -51.73 -4.21
CA TYR A 911 -14.26 -52.52 -3.82
C TYR A 911 -13.99 -54.01 -3.96
N ASP A 912 -14.59 -54.86 -3.08
CA ASP A 912 -14.43 -56.30 -3.14
C ASP A 912 -15.35 -56.90 -4.24
N PRO A 913 -14.80 -57.53 -5.29
CA PRO A 913 -15.61 -58.18 -6.33
C PRO A 913 -16.58 -59.24 -5.80
N ALA A 914 -16.24 -59.89 -4.68
CA ALA A 914 -17.14 -60.89 -4.08
C ALA A 914 -18.38 -60.25 -3.43
N GLU A 915 -18.25 -59.03 -2.87
CA GLU A 915 -19.39 -58.24 -2.38
C GLU A 915 -20.19 -57.66 -3.57
N TYR A 916 -19.55 -57.29 -4.68
CA TYR A 916 -20.24 -56.86 -5.89
C TYR A 916 -21.17 -57.98 -6.42
N ASP A 917 -20.71 -59.24 -6.51
CA ASP A 917 -21.53 -60.37 -6.93
C ASP A 917 -22.73 -60.58 -6.00
N LYS A 918 -22.59 -60.43 -4.68
CA LYS A 918 -23.69 -60.50 -3.72
C LYS A 918 -24.71 -59.36 -3.88
N VAL A 919 -24.25 -58.17 -4.14
CA VAL A 919 -25.14 -57.05 -4.46
C VAL A 919 -25.97 -57.39 -5.69
N GLN A 920 -25.33 -57.90 -6.76
CA GLN A 920 -26.04 -58.28 -7.98
C GLN A 920 -27.08 -59.40 -7.74
N GLU A 921 -26.81 -60.36 -6.82
CA GLU A 921 -27.79 -61.37 -6.41
C GLU A 921 -29.04 -60.69 -5.78
N VAL A 922 -28.85 -59.75 -4.85
CA VAL A 922 -29.99 -59.06 -4.20
C VAL A 922 -30.75 -58.16 -5.20
N LEU A 923 -30.06 -57.48 -6.12
CA LEU A 923 -30.71 -56.69 -7.19
C LEU A 923 -31.55 -57.59 -8.10
N ALA A 924 -31.10 -58.82 -8.40
CA ALA A 924 -31.85 -59.78 -9.23
C ALA A 924 -33.12 -60.30 -8.55
N GLU A 925 -33.17 -60.32 -7.21
CA GLU A 925 -34.38 -60.72 -6.43
C GLU A 925 -35.48 -59.57 -6.48
N HIS A 926 -35.08 -58.34 -6.75
CA HIS A 926 -35.95 -57.16 -6.79
C HIS A 926 -35.81 -56.39 -8.10
N PRO A 927 -36.14 -57.00 -9.28
CA PRO A 927 -35.91 -56.36 -10.56
C PRO A 927 -36.75 -55.10 -10.73
N VAL A 928 -36.14 -54.02 -11.22
CA VAL A 928 -36.83 -52.78 -11.63
C VAL A 928 -37.74 -53.13 -12.79
N VAL A 929 -39.04 -53.15 -12.58
CA VAL A 929 -40.03 -53.33 -13.67
C VAL A 929 -40.07 -52.02 -14.43
N ALA A 930 -39.55 -51.98 -15.64
CA ALA A 930 -39.69 -50.86 -16.51
C ALA A 930 -41.18 -50.48 -16.65
N PRO A 931 -41.64 -49.26 -16.44
CA PRO A 931 -43.00 -48.87 -16.62
C PRO A 931 -43.40 -49.19 -18.06
N ASP A 932 -44.55 -49.90 -18.24
CA ASP A 932 -45.13 -50.27 -19.53
C ASP A 932 -45.30 -48.97 -20.35
N VAL A 933 -44.41 -48.72 -21.28
CA VAL A 933 -44.47 -47.58 -22.16
C VAL A 933 -45.58 -47.74 -23.16
N ASN A 934 -46.80 -47.38 -22.71
CA ASN A 934 -47.89 -47.18 -23.63
C ASN A 934 -47.62 -45.90 -24.42
N PRO A 935 -47.43 -45.89 -25.72
CA PRO A 935 -47.06 -44.72 -26.49
C PRO A 935 -48.25 -43.79 -26.69
N THR A 936 -48.54 -42.98 -25.72
CA THR A 936 -49.35 -41.78 -25.95
C THR A 936 -48.38 -40.58 -25.93
N PRO A 937 -48.22 -39.87 -27.02
CA PRO A 937 -47.31 -38.73 -27.10
C PRO A 937 -47.91 -37.56 -26.33
N ASN A 938 -47.45 -37.33 -25.10
CA ASN A 938 -47.66 -36.10 -24.40
C ASN A 938 -46.45 -35.15 -24.71
N PRO A 939 -46.68 -33.93 -25.14
CA PRO A 939 -45.59 -33.04 -25.52
C PRO A 939 -44.80 -32.64 -24.25
N ILE A 940 -43.54 -32.99 -24.27
CA ILE A 940 -42.56 -32.66 -23.26
C ILE A 940 -42.53 -31.15 -23.13
N LYS A 941 -43.02 -30.59 -22.03
CA LYS A 941 -42.67 -29.26 -21.56
C LYS A 941 -41.23 -29.34 -21.08
N ARG A 942 -40.32 -28.94 -21.92
CA ARG A 942 -38.95 -28.60 -21.49
C ARG A 942 -39.04 -27.55 -20.40
N ARG A 943 -38.81 -27.90 -19.16
CA ARG A 943 -38.43 -26.95 -18.13
C ARG A 943 -37.03 -26.48 -18.44
N ARG A 944 -36.92 -25.21 -18.73
CA ARG A 944 -35.66 -24.48 -18.86
C ARG A 944 -35.01 -24.26 -17.49
#